data_756e9c9bc1d76062eb93e6126825c168
#
_entry.id   756e9c9bc1d76062eb93e6126825c168
#
_cell.length_a   1.000
_cell.length_b   1.000
_cell.length_c   1.000
_cell.angle_alpha   90.00
_cell.angle_beta   90.00
_cell.angle_gamma   90.00
#
_symmetry.space_group_name_H-M   'P 1'
#
loop_
_entity.id
_entity.type
_entity.pdbx_description
1 polymer ?
#
loop_
_entity_poly.entity_id
_entity_poly.type
_entity_poly.pdbx_seq_one_letter_code
_entity_poly.pdbx_strand_id
1 'polypeptide(L)'
;LRKHLARIAIGVVVVLVFLGHAARYYSLPLLQNLEAIVYDTRLRLTMPRTLDSRVVIVDIDEKSLAEKEQGGEGHWPWPRHRLALLVDQLFERYQVAIVGFDVVFAERDESSGIRVLEQLAENELRDVPQFRSALSRIKPRLEYDDIFARRIKGRPVVLGFTFSSEDSGLAPKKGALPPPVLPRDAFAGRPIRTTAWNGYTSNLEVLQRAAAAAGHFNPITDDDGIVRRVPMLAQYEGAYYEPLSLAVLRVLLGSPPVKPVFPDPAYSSPDYPGLEWLEVGSIRIPLDDTASALVPYRGGQGMFPYVSAVDVIHGRVAPEVLRGKIVLVGTTAPGLLDLRATPVGPVFPGVEIHANLIAGMLDGTIKQRPPYVVGAEFTLLAAAGLAMALLLPFLSPLVSTLVTLAVLLAVVATNVVVFHYGHVVLPLASGVAMILVLFTLNMAYGFFIEARGMRQITGLFGQYVPPELVEEMAKNPERFDMSPRAQELTVLFSDVRGFTTISESLSPEDLAVYINEYLTAMSLVIRERHRGTLDKYIGDAIMAFWGAPVPDPEHPQHAVLAALDMQAEAAALNAKFKARGWPTFKIGIGVNSGVMRVGDMGSRIRRAYTVMGDAVNLASRLEGITKQYGADIIIGEATRNRISGIVCRELDRVRVKGKEEPVAIYEPLGPEGAVDAAELEEIKLWNQALRYYRGQD
;
A
#
# COMPACT_ATOMS: atom_id res chain seq x y z
N LEU A 1 -3.87 -26.76 7.11
CA LEU A 1 -2.53 -26.30 6.68
C LEU A 1 -2.33 -26.44 5.17
N ARG A 2 -2.59 -27.60 4.55
CA ARG A 2 -2.40 -27.81 3.08
C ARG A 2 -3.15 -26.80 2.21
N LYS A 3 -4.37 -26.41 2.59
CA LYS A 3 -5.23 -25.46 1.87
C LYS A 3 -4.64 -24.03 1.84
N HIS A 4 -3.83 -23.65 2.85
CA HIS A 4 -3.24 -22.31 2.96
C HIS A 4 -1.77 -22.25 2.55
N LEU A 5 -1.13 -23.40 2.24
CA LEU A 5 0.30 -23.48 1.90
C LEU A 5 0.67 -22.60 0.71
N ALA A 6 -0.16 -22.55 -0.32
CA ALA A 6 0.09 -21.72 -1.50
C ALA A 6 0.05 -20.21 -1.16
N ARG A 7 -0.88 -19.77 -0.32
CA ARG A 7 -0.96 -18.37 0.14
C ARG A 7 0.25 -18.00 0.98
N ILE A 8 0.66 -18.88 1.91
CA ILE A 8 1.84 -18.68 2.73
C ILE A 8 3.10 -18.61 1.85
N ALA A 9 3.25 -19.52 0.89
CA ALA A 9 4.39 -19.52 -0.02
C ALA A 9 4.48 -18.22 -0.84
N ILE A 10 3.36 -17.75 -1.40
CA ILE A 10 3.30 -16.46 -2.11
C ILE A 10 3.69 -15.32 -1.18
N GLY A 11 3.15 -15.29 0.05
CA GLY A 11 3.49 -14.27 1.05
C GLY A 11 4.97 -14.27 1.40
N VAL A 12 5.57 -15.44 1.63
CA VAL A 12 7.01 -15.56 1.91
C VAL A 12 7.86 -15.07 0.75
N VAL A 13 7.49 -15.38 -0.50
CA VAL A 13 8.21 -14.88 -1.68
C VAL A 13 8.16 -13.35 -1.74
N VAL A 14 7.00 -12.74 -1.47
CA VAL A 14 6.88 -11.27 -1.39
C VAL A 14 7.82 -10.72 -0.32
N VAL A 15 7.81 -11.28 0.88
CA VAL A 15 8.71 -10.85 1.97
C VAL A 15 10.17 -10.93 1.54
N LEU A 16 10.60 -12.03 0.91
CA LEU A 16 11.98 -12.21 0.43
C LEU A 16 12.36 -11.15 -0.61
N VAL A 17 11.44 -10.77 -1.49
CA VAL A 17 11.68 -9.68 -2.47
C VAL A 17 11.94 -8.36 -1.74
N PHE A 18 11.14 -7.99 -0.75
CA PHE A 18 11.35 -6.74 -0.01
C PHE A 18 12.61 -6.80 0.88
N LEU A 19 12.92 -7.95 1.48
CA LEU A 19 14.15 -8.15 2.23
C LEU A 19 15.40 -8.04 1.35
N GLY A 20 15.37 -8.56 0.14
CA GLY A 20 16.46 -8.41 -0.84
C GLY A 20 16.72 -6.94 -1.20
N HIS A 21 15.65 -6.15 -1.35
CA HIS A 21 15.77 -4.70 -1.54
C HIS A 21 16.34 -3.99 -0.31
N ALA A 22 15.83 -4.28 0.90
CA ALA A 22 16.31 -3.69 2.15
C ALA A 22 17.78 -4.06 2.44
N ALA A 23 18.20 -5.29 2.11
CA ALA A 23 19.58 -5.74 2.21
C ALA A 23 20.50 -5.16 1.10
N ARG A 24 19.97 -4.34 0.20
CA ARG A 24 20.69 -3.70 -0.91
C ARG A 24 21.31 -4.66 -1.94
N TYR A 25 20.81 -5.92 -2.04
CA TYR A 25 21.20 -6.84 -3.11
C TYR A 25 20.78 -6.32 -4.49
N TYR A 26 19.66 -5.60 -4.56
CA TYR A 26 19.16 -4.89 -5.73
C TYR A 26 18.34 -3.67 -5.27
N SER A 27 18.16 -2.71 -6.17
CA SER A 27 17.34 -1.54 -5.93
C SER A 27 16.03 -1.63 -6.72
N LEU A 28 14.94 -1.19 -6.10
CA LEU A 28 13.65 -0.98 -6.76
C LEU A 28 13.42 0.53 -6.90
N PRO A 29 13.60 1.13 -8.10
CA PRO A 29 13.52 2.59 -8.29
C PRO A 29 12.19 3.18 -7.81
N LEU A 30 11.08 2.45 -7.99
CA LEU A 30 9.78 2.88 -7.50
C LEU A 30 9.77 3.08 -5.98
N LEU A 31 10.37 2.17 -5.22
CA LEU A 31 10.44 2.29 -3.75
C LEU A 31 11.35 3.44 -3.32
N GLN A 32 12.45 3.68 -4.04
CA GLN A 32 13.34 4.82 -3.76
C GLN A 32 12.62 6.15 -3.97
N ASN A 33 11.88 6.28 -5.07
CA ASN A 33 11.08 7.49 -5.34
C ASN A 33 9.96 7.68 -4.30
N LEU A 34 9.28 6.59 -3.92
CA LEU A 34 8.27 6.65 -2.86
C LEU A 34 8.88 7.04 -1.52
N GLU A 35 10.09 6.55 -1.18
CA GLU A 35 10.78 6.93 0.06
C GLU A 35 11.16 8.41 0.07
N ALA A 36 11.58 8.96 -1.07
CA ALA A 36 11.84 10.39 -1.22
C ALA A 36 10.58 11.23 -0.95
N ILE A 37 9.44 10.84 -1.55
CA ILE A 37 8.14 11.49 -1.33
C ILE A 37 7.71 11.38 0.15
N VAL A 38 7.90 10.22 0.76
CA VAL A 38 7.58 9.99 2.18
C VAL A 38 8.46 10.86 3.07
N TYR A 39 9.78 10.96 2.79
CA TYR A 39 10.69 11.85 3.50
C TYR A 39 10.22 13.30 3.43
N ASP A 40 9.96 13.81 2.22
CA ASP A 40 9.52 15.18 2.00
C ASP A 40 8.20 15.49 2.71
N THR A 41 7.29 14.52 2.71
CA THR A 41 5.99 14.65 3.39
C THR A 41 6.16 14.73 4.90
N ARG A 42 6.98 13.84 5.49
CA ARG A 42 7.29 13.87 6.93
C ARG A 42 7.95 15.18 7.33
N LEU A 43 8.92 15.64 6.53
CA LEU A 43 9.62 16.91 6.77
C LEU A 43 8.61 18.07 6.78
N ARG A 44 7.75 18.17 5.75
CA ARG A 44 6.71 19.22 5.65
C ARG A 44 5.70 19.20 6.80
N LEU A 45 5.37 18.02 7.31
CA LEU A 45 4.44 17.87 8.44
C LEU A 45 5.08 18.21 9.79
N THR A 46 6.39 18.01 9.95
CA THR A 46 7.10 18.14 11.24
C THR A 46 7.99 19.37 11.34
N MET A 47 8.17 20.13 10.26
CA MET A 47 8.99 21.35 10.27
C MET A 47 8.38 22.42 11.19
N PRO A 48 9.20 23.22 11.91
CA PRO A 48 8.74 24.15 12.95
C PRO A 48 7.87 25.30 12.42
N ARG A 49 8.13 25.76 11.19
CA ARG A 49 7.47 26.92 10.54
C ARG A 49 7.61 28.21 11.37
N THR A 50 8.73 28.35 12.05
CA THR A 50 9.01 29.51 12.90
C THR A 50 10.18 30.30 12.35
N LEU A 51 10.09 31.63 12.39
CA LEU A 51 11.15 32.53 12.00
C LEU A 51 12.37 32.37 12.93
N ASP A 52 13.56 32.17 12.35
CA ASP A 52 14.82 32.16 13.11
C ASP A 52 15.60 33.46 12.90
N SER A 53 15.62 34.30 13.90
CA SER A 53 16.28 35.60 13.82
C SER A 53 17.79 35.57 14.18
N ARG A 54 18.37 34.39 14.46
CA ARG A 54 19.83 34.27 14.73
C ARG A 54 20.65 34.40 13.45
N VAL A 55 20.08 33.95 12.31
CA VAL A 55 20.68 34.08 11.00
C VAL A 55 19.87 35.10 10.20
N VAL A 56 20.54 36.06 9.59
CA VAL A 56 19.93 37.12 8.75
C VAL A 56 20.53 37.04 7.36
N ILE A 57 19.67 37.04 6.34
CA ILE A 57 20.10 37.06 4.93
C ILE A 57 20.18 38.53 4.46
N VAL A 58 21.36 38.94 4.12
CA VAL A 58 21.59 40.22 3.43
C VAL A 58 21.52 39.97 1.94
N ASP A 59 20.42 40.39 1.35
CA ASP A 59 20.00 40.01 0.01
C ASP A 59 20.42 41.04 -1.03
N ILE A 60 21.12 40.59 -2.05
CA ILE A 60 21.36 41.38 -3.27
C ILE A 60 20.11 41.22 -4.14
N ASP A 61 19.06 41.91 -3.75
CA ASP A 61 17.74 41.90 -4.33
C ASP A 61 17.57 42.88 -5.51
N GLU A 62 16.41 42.93 -6.14
CA GLU A 62 16.12 43.87 -7.23
C GLU A 62 16.32 45.36 -6.81
N LYS A 63 15.96 45.68 -5.55
CA LYS A 63 16.16 47.01 -5.01
C LYS A 63 17.65 47.38 -4.94
N SER A 64 18.47 46.41 -4.57
CA SER A 64 19.91 46.55 -4.52
C SER A 64 20.56 46.73 -5.90
N LEU A 65 19.97 46.09 -6.93
CA LEU A 65 20.44 46.16 -8.32
C LEU A 65 19.87 47.33 -9.13
N ALA A 66 18.93 48.09 -8.59
CA ALA A 66 18.38 49.27 -9.24
C ALA A 66 19.48 50.29 -9.56
N GLU A 67 19.22 51.17 -10.53
CA GLU A 67 20.13 52.25 -10.89
C GLU A 67 20.39 53.19 -9.67
N LYS A 68 21.56 53.85 -9.66
CA LYS A 68 21.95 54.71 -8.52
C LYS A 68 20.98 55.88 -8.34
N GLU A 69 20.45 56.41 -9.44
CA GLU A 69 19.43 57.48 -9.44
C GLU A 69 18.12 57.01 -8.75
N GLN A 70 17.84 55.70 -8.76
CA GLN A 70 16.71 55.08 -8.09
C GLN A 70 17.04 54.58 -6.68
N GLY A 71 18.29 54.85 -6.19
CA GLY A 71 18.73 54.51 -4.86
C GLY A 71 19.33 53.11 -4.70
N GLY A 72 19.58 52.39 -5.80
CA GLY A 72 20.31 51.10 -5.86
C GLY A 72 21.82 51.29 -6.00
N GLU A 73 22.53 50.19 -6.19
CA GLU A 73 24.00 50.17 -6.40
C GLU A 73 24.39 49.90 -7.87
N GLY A 74 23.41 49.63 -8.71
CA GLY A 74 23.56 49.22 -10.11
C GLY A 74 23.74 47.74 -10.30
N HIS A 75 23.99 47.33 -11.55
CA HIS A 75 24.05 45.94 -11.96
C HIS A 75 25.16 45.14 -11.28
N TRP A 76 24.92 43.89 -11.04
CA TRP A 76 25.92 42.91 -10.56
C TRP A 76 26.85 42.47 -11.72
N PRO A 77 28.15 42.25 -11.50
CA PRO A 77 28.85 42.26 -10.21
C PRO A 77 29.19 43.68 -9.77
N TRP A 78 28.97 43.99 -8.47
CA TRP A 78 29.34 45.28 -7.92
C TRP A 78 30.86 45.44 -7.81
N PRO A 79 31.33 46.68 -8.00
CA PRO A 79 32.72 47.03 -7.69
C PRO A 79 33.09 46.60 -6.26
N ARG A 80 34.26 45.99 -6.07
CA ARG A 80 34.69 45.42 -4.79
C ARG A 80 34.76 46.45 -3.66
N HIS A 81 34.97 47.73 -3.98
CA HIS A 81 34.92 48.81 -2.97
C HIS A 81 33.50 48.97 -2.37
N ARG A 82 32.44 48.63 -3.10
CA ARG A 82 31.05 48.64 -2.57
C ARG A 82 30.85 47.51 -1.58
N LEU A 83 31.38 46.32 -1.89
CA LEU A 83 31.39 45.20 -0.96
C LEU A 83 32.24 45.45 0.27
N ALA A 84 33.37 46.19 0.10
CA ALA A 84 34.16 46.64 1.23
C ALA A 84 33.37 47.57 2.16
N LEU A 85 32.56 48.46 1.61
CA LEU A 85 31.67 49.33 2.39
C LEU A 85 30.58 48.53 3.09
N LEU A 86 29.98 47.52 2.40
CA LEU A 86 29.00 46.61 3.01
C LEU A 86 29.62 45.93 4.25
N VAL A 87 30.84 45.41 4.14
CA VAL A 87 31.55 44.76 5.26
C VAL A 87 31.81 45.77 6.39
N ASP A 88 32.24 47.01 6.07
CA ASP A 88 32.43 48.04 7.09
C ASP A 88 31.13 48.34 7.83
N GLN A 89 30.00 48.53 7.12
CA GLN A 89 28.73 48.79 7.76
C GLN A 89 28.33 47.60 8.67
N LEU A 90 28.46 46.36 8.20
CA LEU A 90 28.09 45.16 8.96
C LEU A 90 28.87 45.04 10.27
N PHE A 91 30.19 45.27 10.28
CA PHE A 91 31.02 45.13 11.48
C PHE A 91 31.10 46.40 12.36
N GLU A 92 31.24 47.58 11.76
CA GLU A 92 31.44 48.81 12.53
C GLU A 92 30.14 49.39 13.05
N ARG A 93 29.11 49.45 12.20
CA ARG A 93 27.81 50.01 12.56
C ARG A 93 26.89 49.00 13.20
N TYR A 94 26.72 47.84 12.54
CA TYR A 94 25.75 46.84 12.96
C TYR A 94 26.32 45.80 13.94
N GLN A 95 27.62 45.69 14.08
CA GLN A 95 28.28 44.78 15.03
C GLN A 95 27.82 43.34 14.88
N VAL A 96 27.79 42.82 13.65
CA VAL A 96 27.42 41.43 13.37
C VAL A 96 28.46 40.46 13.93
N ALA A 97 28.06 39.24 14.25
CA ALA A 97 28.97 38.24 14.79
C ALA A 97 29.89 37.64 13.71
N ILE A 98 29.37 37.40 12.53
CA ILE A 98 30.09 36.78 11.41
C ILE A 98 29.38 37.08 10.08
N VAL A 99 30.13 37.09 8.99
CA VAL A 99 29.58 37.24 7.63
C VAL A 99 30.04 36.08 6.76
N GLY A 100 29.08 35.36 6.16
CA GLY A 100 29.32 34.35 5.10
C GLY A 100 28.86 34.89 3.75
N PHE A 101 29.72 34.86 2.74
CA PHE A 101 29.37 35.22 1.38
C PHE A 101 29.04 33.97 0.54
N ASP A 102 27.80 33.84 0.13
CA ASP A 102 27.35 32.85 -0.86
C ASP A 102 27.59 33.36 -2.28
N VAL A 103 28.82 33.78 -2.52
CA VAL A 103 29.30 34.41 -3.75
C VAL A 103 30.77 34.04 -3.97
N VAL A 104 31.15 33.80 -5.24
CA VAL A 104 32.54 33.57 -5.65
C VAL A 104 33.15 34.82 -6.27
N PHE A 105 34.35 35.13 -5.84
CA PHE A 105 35.14 36.26 -6.36
C PHE A 105 36.35 35.76 -7.18
N ALA A 106 36.07 35.10 -8.30
CA ALA A 106 37.06 34.39 -9.12
C ALA A 106 37.79 35.30 -10.12
N GLU A 107 37.26 36.49 -10.38
CA GLU A 107 37.76 37.44 -11.39
C GLU A 107 38.14 38.74 -10.73
N ARG A 108 39.19 39.37 -11.30
CA ARG A 108 39.63 40.70 -10.85
C ARG A 108 38.55 41.75 -11.13
N ASP A 109 38.48 42.74 -10.26
CA ASP A 109 37.60 43.88 -10.45
C ASP A 109 38.26 44.87 -11.43
N GLU A 110 37.74 44.95 -12.63
CA GLU A 110 38.19 45.86 -13.68
C GLU A 110 37.39 47.17 -13.73
N SER A 111 36.37 47.32 -12.87
CA SER A 111 35.44 48.48 -12.89
C SER A 111 36.10 49.82 -12.57
N SER A 112 37.26 49.80 -11.92
CA SER A 112 38.04 51.00 -11.60
C SER A 112 38.77 51.58 -12.80
N GLY A 113 38.94 50.87 -13.90
CA GLY A 113 39.70 51.21 -15.07
C GLY A 113 41.23 51.24 -14.82
N ILE A 114 41.70 50.71 -13.69
CA ILE A 114 43.17 50.78 -13.33
C ILE A 114 44.02 50.08 -14.39
N ARG A 115 43.57 49.00 -14.97
CA ARG A 115 44.28 48.24 -16.03
C ARG A 115 44.50 49.09 -17.28
N VAL A 116 43.49 49.84 -17.67
CA VAL A 116 43.58 50.76 -18.83
C VAL A 116 44.61 51.86 -18.54
N LEU A 117 44.56 52.40 -17.32
CA LEU A 117 45.56 53.44 -16.89
C LEU A 117 47.00 52.88 -16.84
N GLU A 118 47.16 51.62 -16.40
CA GLU A 118 48.46 50.93 -16.41
C GLU A 118 48.93 50.65 -17.84
N GLN A 119 48.09 50.22 -18.71
CA GLN A 119 48.42 50.04 -20.14
C GLN A 119 48.82 51.32 -20.82
N LEU A 120 48.12 52.42 -20.56
CA LEU A 120 48.47 53.72 -21.04
C LEU A 120 49.86 54.20 -20.50
N ALA A 121 50.17 53.91 -19.23
CA ALA A 121 51.47 54.22 -18.62
C ALA A 121 52.64 53.43 -19.19
N GLU A 122 52.32 52.17 -19.68
CA GLU A 122 53.32 51.28 -20.29
C GLU A 122 53.53 51.54 -21.78
N ASN A 123 52.51 52.04 -22.48
CA ASN A 123 52.52 52.28 -23.92
C ASN A 123 52.54 53.78 -24.26
N GLU A 124 51.37 54.41 -24.48
CA GLU A 124 51.20 55.76 -25.06
C GLU A 124 51.72 56.85 -24.17
N LEU A 125 51.70 56.69 -22.85
CA LEU A 125 52.16 57.66 -21.89
C LEU A 125 53.45 57.23 -21.16
N ARG A 126 54.20 56.33 -21.78
CA ARG A 126 55.45 55.78 -21.23
C ARG A 126 56.50 56.86 -20.90
N ASP A 127 56.59 57.84 -21.75
CA ASP A 127 57.58 58.91 -21.64
C ASP A 127 57.11 60.12 -20.86
N VAL A 128 55.94 60.00 -20.14
CA VAL A 128 55.37 61.06 -19.30
C VAL A 128 55.57 60.75 -17.80
N PRO A 129 56.68 61.18 -17.15
CA PRO A 129 56.94 60.83 -15.75
C PRO A 129 55.86 61.31 -14.77
N GLN A 130 55.24 62.47 -15.08
CA GLN A 130 54.15 63.05 -14.28
C GLN A 130 52.94 62.11 -14.21
N PHE A 131 52.60 61.45 -15.35
CA PHE A 131 51.53 60.51 -15.39
C PHE A 131 51.81 59.28 -14.51
N ARG A 132 53.00 58.68 -14.63
CA ARG A 132 53.41 57.53 -13.78
C ARG A 132 53.38 57.89 -12.29
N SER A 133 53.89 59.10 -11.93
CA SER A 133 53.85 59.55 -10.56
C SER A 133 52.46 59.82 -10.03
N ALA A 134 51.55 60.31 -10.87
CA ALA A 134 50.13 60.47 -10.54
C ALA A 134 49.46 59.10 -10.39
N LEU A 135 49.70 58.19 -11.35
CA LEU A 135 49.14 56.83 -11.33
C LEU A 135 49.58 56.08 -10.06
N SER A 136 50.87 56.12 -9.68
CA SER A 136 51.34 55.43 -8.46
C SER A 136 50.70 55.97 -7.16
N ARG A 137 50.32 57.25 -7.10
CA ARG A 137 49.58 57.81 -5.96
C ARG A 137 48.12 57.40 -5.90
N ILE A 138 47.46 57.32 -7.06
CA ILE A 138 46.03 56.98 -7.09
C ILE A 138 45.76 55.44 -7.12
N LYS A 139 46.73 54.63 -7.63
CA LYS A 139 46.63 53.20 -7.77
C LYS A 139 46.07 52.50 -6.51
N PRO A 140 46.53 52.71 -5.26
CA PRO A 140 46.00 52.07 -4.07
C PRO A 140 44.53 52.34 -3.78
N ARG A 141 43.97 53.41 -4.41
CA ARG A 141 42.52 53.75 -4.32
C ARG A 141 41.67 53.11 -5.43
N LEU A 142 42.33 52.62 -6.48
CA LEU A 142 41.70 51.99 -7.65
C LEU A 142 41.86 50.47 -7.67
N GLU A 143 42.73 49.92 -6.84
CA GLU A 143 42.83 48.41 -6.65
C GLU A 143 41.73 47.95 -5.72
N TYR A 144 40.52 47.76 -6.28
CA TYR A 144 39.32 47.48 -5.51
C TYR A 144 39.36 46.10 -4.85
N ASP A 145 40.00 45.10 -5.44
CA ASP A 145 40.23 43.78 -4.81
C ASP A 145 41.07 43.89 -3.54
N ASP A 146 42.16 44.68 -3.58
CA ASP A 146 43.01 44.94 -2.41
C ASP A 146 42.28 45.74 -1.32
N ILE A 147 41.43 46.69 -1.72
CA ILE A 147 40.60 47.43 -0.78
C ILE A 147 39.68 46.48 -0.04
N PHE A 148 39.00 45.58 -0.76
CA PHE A 148 38.11 44.59 -0.18
C PHE A 148 38.88 43.59 0.71
N ALA A 149 40.03 43.09 0.24
CA ALA A 149 40.92 42.24 1.04
C ALA A 149 41.32 42.86 2.36
N ARG A 150 41.73 44.15 2.36
CA ARG A 150 42.04 44.86 3.61
C ARG A 150 40.89 44.99 4.58
N ARG A 151 39.65 45.11 4.06
CA ARG A 151 38.44 45.24 4.90
C ARG A 151 37.98 43.93 5.50
N ILE A 152 38.19 42.79 4.83
CA ILE A 152 37.86 41.48 5.38
C ILE A 152 38.96 40.92 6.30
N LYS A 153 40.20 41.36 6.14
CA LYS A 153 41.36 40.89 6.92
C LYS A 153 41.17 41.13 8.42
N GLY A 154 41.28 40.07 9.23
CA GLY A 154 41.15 40.11 10.70
C GLY A 154 39.70 40.19 11.19
N ARG A 155 38.70 40.17 10.30
CA ARG A 155 37.29 40.09 10.62
C ARG A 155 36.78 38.65 10.38
N PRO A 156 35.75 38.18 11.08
CA PRO A 156 35.14 36.87 10.86
C PRO A 156 34.31 36.87 9.57
N VAL A 157 35.00 36.84 8.43
CA VAL A 157 34.40 36.76 7.09
C VAL A 157 34.78 35.45 6.44
N VAL A 158 33.75 34.70 5.98
CA VAL A 158 33.87 33.44 5.28
C VAL A 158 33.42 33.61 3.84
N LEU A 159 34.27 33.20 2.90
CA LEU A 159 33.97 33.32 1.46
C LEU A 159 33.44 31.98 0.91
N GLY A 160 32.53 32.09 -0.06
CA GLY A 160 32.02 30.94 -0.79
C GLY A 160 32.91 30.55 -1.97
N PHE A 161 32.90 29.29 -2.37
CA PHE A 161 33.46 28.79 -3.62
C PHE A 161 32.67 27.58 -4.13
N THR A 162 32.92 27.18 -5.36
CA THR A 162 32.21 26.04 -5.95
C THR A 162 33.15 24.99 -6.54
N PHE A 163 32.78 23.73 -6.40
CA PHE A 163 33.37 22.61 -7.12
C PHE A 163 32.60 22.31 -8.40
N SER A 164 33.29 21.72 -9.37
CA SER A 164 32.68 21.22 -10.62
C SER A 164 33.24 19.85 -10.99
N SER A 165 32.46 19.10 -11.77
CA SER A 165 32.91 17.85 -12.37
C SER A 165 32.59 17.90 -13.86
N GLU A 166 33.63 17.67 -14.69
CA GLU A 166 33.45 17.47 -16.13
C GLU A 166 34.17 16.18 -16.58
N ASP A 167 33.46 15.35 -17.30
CA ASP A 167 33.99 14.08 -17.80
C ASP A 167 35.08 14.26 -18.87
N SER A 168 35.11 15.45 -19.51
CA SER A 168 36.08 15.82 -20.53
C SER A 168 37.50 16.06 -20.00
N GLY A 169 37.69 16.10 -18.67
CA GLY A 169 38.97 16.46 -18.04
C GLY A 169 39.35 17.94 -18.14
N LEU A 170 38.46 18.78 -18.70
CA LEU A 170 38.64 20.24 -18.86
C LEU A 170 37.98 21.04 -17.75
N ALA A 171 37.69 20.39 -16.61
CA ALA A 171 37.08 21.08 -15.48
C ALA A 171 37.88 22.32 -15.05
N PRO A 172 37.25 23.46 -14.81
CA PRO A 172 37.93 24.70 -14.49
C PRO A 172 38.70 24.56 -13.16
N LYS A 173 39.91 25.16 -13.11
CA LYS A 173 40.73 25.28 -11.91
C LYS A 173 41.09 26.76 -11.76
N LYS A 174 40.18 27.57 -11.22
CA LYS A 174 40.30 29.02 -11.19
C LYS A 174 40.27 29.53 -9.75
N GLY A 175 41.17 30.48 -9.44
CA GLY A 175 41.33 31.08 -8.12
C GLY A 175 42.18 30.23 -7.17
N ALA A 176 42.15 30.56 -5.89
CA ALA A 176 42.91 29.88 -4.83
C ALA A 176 41.95 29.14 -3.89
N LEU A 177 42.15 27.84 -3.69
CA LEU A 177 41.40 27.06 -2.70
C LEU A 177 41.84 27.41 -1.28
N PRO A 178 40.94 27.35 -0.29
CA PRO A 178 41.33 27.42 1.12
C PRO A 178 42.15 26.18 1.52
N PRO A 179 42.84 26.21 2.67
CA PRO A 179 43.39 25.00 3.25
C PRO A 179 42.28 23.95 3.45
N PRO A 180 42.52 22.65 3.14
CA PRO A 180 41.53 21.60 3.36
C PRO A 180 41.27 21.48 4.88
N VAL A 181 40.02 21.18 5.22
CA VAL A 181 39.61 20.97 6.62
C VAL A 181 40.13 19.63 7.17
N LEU A 182 40.31 18.63 6.28
CA LEU A 182 40.97 17.37 6.57
C LEU A 182 41.97 17.02 5.46
N PRO A 183 43.16 16.52 5.80
CA PRO A 183 44.20 16.18 4.84
C PRO A 183 43.85 14.90 4.09
N ARG A 184 44.64 14.57 3.06
CA ARG A 184 44.46 13.37 2.21
C ARG A 184 44.45 12.04 2.97
N ASP A 185 45.22 11.96 4.05
CA ASP A 185 45.39 10.79 4.87
C ASP A 185 44.45 10.71 6.10
N ALA A 186 43.53 11.67 6.21
CA ALA A 186 42.59 11.74 7.35
C ALA A 186 41.80 10.44 7.59
N PHE A 187 41.57 9.67 6.55
CA PHE A 187 40.85 8.41 6.59
C PHE A 187 41.71 7.21 6.16
N ALA A 188 43.00 7.26 6.41
CA ALA A 188 43.96 6.22 5.99
C ALA A 188 43.46 4.81 6.38
N GLY A 189 43.27 3.93 5.38
CA GLY A 189 42.81 2.56 5.55
C GLY A 189 41.29 2.37 5.73
N ARG A 190 40.49 3.44 5.63
CA ARG A 190 39.02 3.38 5.69
C ARG A 190 38.39 3.92 4.41
N PRO A 191 37.66 3.13 3.62
CA PRO A 191 36.98 3.58 2.43
C PRO A 191 35.77 4.44 2.80
N ILE A 192 35.93 5.76 2.84
CA ILE A 192 34.81 6.70 3.04
C ILE A 192 34.20 7.07 1.69
N ARG A 193 32.89 6.96 1.56
CA ARG A 193 32.17 7.48 0.40
C ARG A 193 31.96 8.97 0.57
N THR A 194 32.54 9.75 -0.32
CA THR A 194 32.36 11.22 -0.37
C THR A 194 32.10 11.62 -1.80
N THR A 195 31.45 12.76 -2.00
CA THR A 195 31.33 13.33 -3.34
C THR A 195 32.68 13.91 -3.74
N ALA A 196 33.27 13.39 -4.82
CA ALA A 196 34.53 13.83 -5.37
C ALA A 196 34.32 14.71 -6.60
N TRP A 197 35.13 15.77 -6.70
CA TRP A 197 35.14 16.67 -7.84
C TRP A 197 36.52 16.71 -8.47
N ASN A 198 36.59 17.14 -9.76
CA ASN A 198 37.83 17.24 -10.52
C ASN A 198 38.18 18.70 -10.94
N GLY A 199 37.31 19.68 -10.61
CA GLY A 199 37.50 21.10 -10.85
C GLY A 199 36.94 21.98 -9.75
N TYR A 200 37.29 23.25 -9.79
CA TYR A 200 36.79 24.26 -8.87
C TYR A 200 36.86 25.68 -9.46
N THR A 201 35.98 26.55 -8.96
CA THR A 201 36.07 27.99 -9.12
C THR A 201 36.04 28.61 -7.72
N SER A 202 37.14 29.26 -7.35
CA SER A 202 37.37 29.82 -6.04
C SER A 202 37.78 31.28 -6.13
N ASN A 203 38.05 31.92 -4.99
CA ASN A 203 38.32 33.35 -4.90
C ASN A 203 39.72 33.71 -5.36
N LEU A 204 39.92 34.98 -5.73
CA LEU A 204 41.25 35.55 -5.95
C LEU A 204 42.14 35.31 -4.74
N GLU A 205 43.40 34.98 -4.95
CA GLU A 205 44.36 34.65 -3.90
C GLU A 205 44.44 35.72 -2.82
N VAL A 206 44.39 37.01 -3.21
CA VAL A 206 44.44 38.15 -2.26
C VAL A 206 43.23 38.14 -1.30
N LEU A 207 42.05 37.79 -1.82
CA LEU A 207 40.81 37.69 -1.02
C LEU A 207 40.82 36.43 -0.17
N GLN A 208 41.25 35.29 -0.76
CA GLN A 208 41.29 34.01 -0.05
C GLN A 208 42.25 34.05 1.15
N ARG A 209 43.40 34.71 1.02
CA ARG A 209 44.37 34.89 2.12
C ARG A 209 43.88 35.87 3.19
N ALA A 210 43.01 36.80 2.85
CA ALA A 210 42.47 37.79 3.77
C ALA A 210 41.26 37.27 4.57
N ALA A 211 40.50 36.36 4.04
CA ALA A 211 39.33 35.76 4.67
C ALA A 211 39.68 34.85 5.86
N ALA A 212 38.81 34.78 6.86
CA ALA A 212 38.98 33.92 8.02
C ALA A 212 38.88 32.41 7.64
N ALA A 213 38.02 32.11 6.69
CA ALA A 213 37.85 30.77 6.09
C ALA A 213 37.15 30.87 4.73
N ALA A 214 37.01 29.74 4.05
CA ALA A 214 36.10 29.63 2.93
C ALA A 214 35.47 28.21 2.89
N GLY A 215 34.23 28.12 2.36
CA GLY A 215 33.51 26.88 2.23
C GLY A 215 32.80 26.77 0.90
N HIS A 216 32.61 25.54 0.41
CA HIS A 216 31.88 25.33 -0.83
C HIS A 216 30.36 25.48 -0.63
N PHE A 217 29.64 25.83 -1.67
CA PHE A 217 28.18 25.91 -1.65
C PHE A 217 27.50 24.94 -2.59
N ASN A 218 28.17 23.82 -2.93
CA ASN A 218 27.62 22.77 -3.75
C ASN A 218 26.61 21.91 -2.95
N PRO A 219 25.31 21.96 -3.21
CA PRO A 219 24.39 20.97 -2.71
C PRO A 219 24.47 19.69 -3.53
N ILE A 220 23.98 18.58 -2.98
CA ILE A 220 23.70 17.38 -3.76
C ILE A 220 22.25 17.45 -4.22
N THR A 221 22.06 17.31 -5.52
CA THR A 221 20.77 17.13 -6.14
C THR A 221 20.50 15.63 -6.25
N ASP A 222 19.44 15.14 -5.64
CA ASP A 222 19.00 13.75 -5.77
C ASP A 222 18.50 13.47 -7.20
N ASP A 223 18.29 12.20 -7.57
CA ASP A 223 17.90 11.79 -8.93
C ASP A 223 16.57 12.42 -9.41
N ASP A 224 15.72 12.85 -8.48
CA ASP A 224 14.47 13.57 -8.76
C ASP A 224 14.63 15.10 -8.89
N GLY A 225 15.85 15.61 -8.87
CA GLY A 225 16.16 17.02 -9.00
C GLY A 225 16.02 17.84 -7.70
N ILE A 226 15.73 17.21 -6.57
CA ILE A 226 15.44 17.87 -5.29
C ILE A 226 16.69 17.89 -4.41
N VAL A 227 16.99 19.05 -3.80
CA VAL A 227 18.09 19.22 -2.84
C VAL A 227 17.61 18.89 -1.43
N ARG A 228 18.04 17.73 -0.91
CA ARG A 228 17.75 17.28 0.46
C ARG A 228 18.96 17.29 1.37
N ARG A 229 20.16 17.33 0.80
CA ARG A 229 21.43 17.21 1.55
C ARG A 229 22.53 18.09 0.99
N VAL A 230 23.49 18.38 1.84
CA VAL A 230 24.71 19.10 1.47
C VAL A 230 25.93 18.28 1.94
N PRO A 231 26.97 18.09 1.09
CA PRO A 231 28.21 17.43 1.52
C PRO A 231 28.87 18.22 2.64
N MET A 232 29.08 17.59 3.79
CA MET A 232 29.87 18.19 4.87
C MET A 232 31.36 18.02 4.60
N LEU A 233 31.72 17.04 3.79
CA LEU A 233 33.08 16.82 3.30
C LEU A 233 33.03 16.60 1.79
N ALA A 234 33.51 17.57 1.04
CA ALA A 234 33.73 17.53 -0.39
C ALA A 234 35.16 17.07 -0.69
N GLN A 235 35.36 16.07 -1.54
CA GLN A 235 36.71 15.59 -1.88
C GLN A 235 37.23 16.24 -3.17
N TYR A 236 38.44 16.80 -3.09
CA TYR A 236 39.18 17.26 -4.26
C TYR A 236 40.65 16.86 -4.11
N GLU A 237 41.20 16.16 -5.13
CA GLU A 237 42.57 15.64 -5.13
C GLU A 237 42.95 14.90 -3.84
N GLY A 238 41.99 14.18 -3.25
CA GLY A 238 42.16 13.38 -2.05
C GLY A 238 42.04 14.14 -0.72
N ALA A 239 42.08 15.46 -0.72
CA ALA A 239 41.84 16.31 0.46
C ALA A 239 40.35 16.63 0.59
N TYR A 240 39.92 17.05 1.81
CA TYR A 240 38.52 17.26 2.13
C TYR A 240 38.25 18.71 2.50
N TYR A 241 37.14 19.24 1.98
CA TYR A 241 36.74 20.65 2.12
C TYR A 241 35.33 20.71 2.70
N GLU A 242 35.12 21.72 3.55
CA GLU A 242 33.85 21.96 4.25
C GLU A 242 32.90 22.86 3.45
N PRO A 243 31.56 22.74 3.62
CA PRO A 243 30.61 23.66 3.01
C PRO A 243 30.62 25.02 3.74
N LEU A 244 30.07 26.03 3.05
CA LEU A 244 29.96 27.41 3.58
C LEU A 244 29.28 27.45 4.95
N SER A 245 28.20 26.72 5.15
CA SER A 245 27.46 26.61 6.42
C SER A 245 28.34 26.11 7.58
N LEU A 246 29.16 25.07 7.33
CA LEU A 246 30.07 24.52 8.34
C LEU A 246 31.24 25.46 8.62
N ALA A 247 31.81 26.06 7.57
CA ALA A 247 32.89 27.03 7.71
C ALA A 247 32.46 28.26 8.54
N VAL A 248 31.23 28.77 8.29
CA VAL A 248 30.66 29.88 9.09
C VAL A 248 30.47 29.44 10.55
N LEU A 249 29.88 28.27 10.80
CA LEU A 249 29.73 27.79 12.17
C LEU A 249 31.08 27.61 12.87
N ARG A 250 32.04 27.00 12.18
CA ARG A 250 33.38 26.76 12.74
C ARG A 250 34.11 28.05 13.11
N VAL A 251 34.09 29.06 12.23
CA VAL A 251 34.70 30.36 12.53
C VAL A 251 33.98 31.04 13.70
N LEU A 252 32.66 30.96 13.79
CA LEU A 252 31.85 31.47 14.90
C LEU A 252 32.27 30.84 16.25
N LEU A 253 32.63 29.57 16.24
CA LEU A 253 33.08 28.82 17.43
C LEU A 253 34.57 28.98 17.74
N GLY A 254 35.31 29.90 17.06
CA GLY A 254 36.73 30.09 17.24
C GLY A 254 37.62 29.11 16.47
N SER A 255 37.13 28.58 15.38
CA SER A 255 37.82 27.67 14.44
C SER A 255 38.35 26.36 15.05
N PRO A 256 37.54 25.63 15.83
CA PRO A 256 37.95 24.32 16.33
C PRO A 256 38.22 23.34 15.18
N PRO A 257 39.07 22.32 15.40
CA PRO A 257 39.30 21.28 14.39
C PRO A 257 38.05 20.47 14.15
N VAL A 258 37.86 20.04 12.91
CA VAL A 258 36.81 19.07 12.55
C VAL A 258 37.32 17.67 12.86
N LYS A 259 36.58 16.93 13.68
CA LYS A 259 36.94 15.56 14.08
C LYS A 259 35.94 14.56 13.50
N PRO A 260 36.36 13.65 12.62
CA PRO A 260 35.54 12.55 12.16
C PRO A 260 35.28 11.55 13.30
N VAL A 261 34.02 11.14 13.47
CA VAL A 261 33.62 10.16 14.48
C VAL A 261 32.98 8.96 13.77
N PHE A 262 33.47 7.80 14.10
CA PHE A 262 33.05 6.52 13.52
C PHE A 262 32.21 5.75 14.55
N PRO A 263 31.38 4.78 14.07
CA PRO A 263 30.65 3.92 14.97
C PRO A 263 31.59 3.12 15.88
N ASP A 264 31.06 2.71 17.04
CA ASP A 264 31.77 1.82 17.95
C ASP A 264 32.17 0.55 17.18
N PRO A 265 33.42 0.08 17.30
CA PRO A 265 33.89 -1.15 16.67
C PRO A 265 33.01 -2.39 16.96
N ALA A 266 32.31 -2.42 18.08
CA ALA A 266 31.35 -3.48 18.40
C ALA A 266 30.11 -3.50 17.45
N TYR A 267 29.80 -2.36 16.81
CA TYR A 267 28.66 -2.21 15.86
C TYR A 267 29.12 -1.94 14.45
N SER A 268 30.42 -1.94 14.16
CA SER A 268 30.98 -1.77 12.83
C SER A 268 31.26 -3.10 12.15
N SER A 269 30.94 -3.22 10.86
CA SER A 269 31.37 -4.33 10.03
C SER A 269 32.57 -3.93 9.19
N PRO A 270 33.44 -4.88 8.78
CA PRO A 270 34.53 -4.60 7.84
C PRO A 270 34.05 -3.93 6.54
N ASP A 271 32.81 -4.20 6.12
CA ASP A 271 32.17 -3.67 4.92
C ASP A 271 31.48 -2.31 5.18
N TYR A 272 31.43 -1.85 6.42
CA TYR A 272 30.87 -0.56 6.82
C TYR A 272 31.84 0.28 7.64
N PRO A 273 32.81 0.95 7.01
CA PRO A 273 33.71 1.91 7.66
C PRO A 273 33.12 3.32 7.71
N GLY A 274 31.78 3.45 7.71
CA GLY A 274 31.04 4.70 7.54
C GLY A 274 31.34 5.73 8.61
N LEU A 275 31.52 6.97 8.15
CA LEU A 275 31.62 8.14 9.00
C LEU A 275 30.20 8.50 9.49
N GLU A 276 29.94 8.48 10.80
CA GLU A 276 28.61 8.79 11.35
C GLU A 276 28.42 10.25 11.71
N TRP A 277 29.48 10.89 12.20
CA TRP A 277 29.41 12.25 12.75
C TRP A 277 30.65 13.05 12.44
N LEU A 278 30.47 14.37 12.34
CA LEU A 278 31.56 15.33 12.51
C LEU A 278 31.39 16.03 13.86
N GLU A 279 32.44 16.08 14.65
CA GLU A 279 32.51 16.88 15.86
C GLU A 279 33.25 18.18 15.56
N VAL A 280 32.62 19.30 15.91
CA VAL A 280 33.17 20.67 15.77
C VAL A 280 32.94 21.39 17.09
N GLY A 281 33.97 21.45 17.91
CA GLY A 281 33.85 21.91 19.30
C GLY A 281 32.91 20.98 20.10
N SER A 282 31.80 21.51 20.59
CA SER A 282 30.75 20.75 21.31
C SER A 282 29.62 20.28 20.42
N ILE A 283 29.62 20.63 19.13
CA ILE A 283 28.52 20.30 18.21
C ILE A 283 28.85 19.02 17.48
N ARG A 284 27.87 18.09 17.45
CA ARG A 284 27.89 16.87 16.66
C ARG A 284 26.96 17.02 15.46
N ILE A 285 27.47 16.78 14.27
CA ILE A 285 26.75 16.91 13.01
C ILE A 285 26.58 15.50 12.43
N PRO A 286 25.36 14.96 12.38
CA PRO A 286 25.12 13.64 11.83
C PRO A 286 25.29 13.64 10.31
N LEU A 287 25.84 12.56 9.78
CA LEU A 287 26.12 12.35 8.38
C LEU A 287 25.36 11.13 7.84
N ASP A 288 25.14 11.13 6.53
CA ASP A 288 24.73 9.95 5.79
C ASP A 288 25.96 9.15 5.29
N ASP A 289 25.69 8.09 4.52
CA ASP A 289 26.71 7.21 3.95
C ASP A 289 27.60 7.89 2.86
N THR A 290 27.30 9.13 2.49
CA THR A 290 28.07 9.96 1.54
C THR A 290 28.78 11.14 2.20
N ALA A 291 28.91 11.13 3.52
CA ALA A 291 29.43 12.23 4.32
C ALA A 291 28.67 13.56 4.14
N SER A 292 27.36 13.46 3.89
CA SER A 292 26.46 14.59 3.71
C SER A 292 25.49 14.74 4.87
N ALA A 293 25.08 15.98 5.18
CA ALA A 293 24.05 16.26 6.17
C ALA A 293 22.71 16.56 5.49
N LEU A 294 21.62 15.99 6.02
CA LEU A 294 20.26 16.32 5.61
C LEU A 294 19.93 17.76 6.04
N VAL A 295 19.39 18.55 5.12
CA VAL A 295 19.00 19.93 5.40
C VAL A 295 17.72 19.96 6.25
N PRO A 296 17.77 20.51 7.48
CA PRO A 296 16.62 20.57 8.37
C PRO A 296 15.76 21.80 8.05
N TYR A 297 15.08 21.76 6.88
CA TYR A 297 14.24 22.87 6.44
C TYR A 297 13.20 23.24 7.52
N ARG A 298 13.16 24.53 7.88
CA ARG A 298 12.24 25.08 8.89
C ARG A 298 10.86 25.41 8.33
N GLY A 299 10.75 25.62 7.03
CA GLY A 299 9.54 26.02 6.32
C GLY A 299 9.83 26.33 4.85
N GLY A 300 8.90 26.98 4.18
CA GLY A 300 9.13 27.58 2.86
C GLY A 300 10.11 28.75 2.94
N GLN A 301 10.36 29.41 1.81
CA GLN A 301 11.19 30.60 1.75
C GLN A 301 10.74 31.67 2.77
N GLY A 302 11.68 32.37 3.40
CA GLY A 302 11.42 33.47 4.32
C GLY A 302 11.35 33.08 5.80
N MET A 303 11.84 31.87 6.17
CA MET A 303 11.96 31.47 7.57
C MET A 303 13.15 32.10 8.28
N PHE A 304 13.90 32.93 7.59
CA PHE A 304 14.96 33.82 8.12
C PHE A 304 14.67 35.26 7.70
N PRO A 305 15.03 36.27 8.50
CA PRO A 305 14.87 37.67 8.11
C PRO A 305 15.72 38.00 6.87
N TYR A 306 15.12 38.65 5.90
CA TYR A 306 15.79 39.20 4.72
C TYR A 306 15.93 40.70 4.86
N VAL A 307 17.12 41.21 4.53
CA VAL A 307 17.46 42.64 4.55
C VAL A 307 18.13 42.97 3.23
N SER A 308 17.65 44.00 2.53
CA SER A 308 18.26 44.45 1.28
C SER A 308 19.70 44.95 1.50
N ALA A 309 20.65 44.47 0.70
CA ALA A 309 22.05 44.82 0.82
C ALA A 309 22.28 46.36 0.67
N VAL A 310 21.51 47.00 -0.21
CA VAL A 310 21.57 48.46 -0.38
C VAL A 310 21.13 49.21 0.87
N ASP A 311 20.17 48.70 1.63
CA ASP A 311 19.74 49.34 2.89
C ASP A 311 20.80 49.20 3.99
N VAL A 312 21.56 48.12 3.98
CA VAL A 312 22.71 47.94 4.88
C VAL A 312 23.82 48.93 4.52
N ILE A 313 24.16 49.02 3.22
CA ILE A 313 25.20 49.96 2.73
C ILE A 313 24.87 51.41 3.11
N HIS A 314 23.62 51.81 2.97
CA HIS A 314 23.17 53.17 3.28
C HIS A 314 22.74 53.38 4.74
N GLY A 315 22.89 52.35 5.59
CA GLY A 315 22.62 52.47 7.02
C GLY A 315 21.12 52.67 7.38
N ARG A 316 20.21 52.16 6.56
CA ARG A 316 18.74 52.31 6.71
C ARG A 316 18.09 51.23 7.57
N VAL A 317 18.86 50.18 7.92
CA VAL A 317 18.37 49.05 8.73
C VAL A 317 18.42 49.40 10.20
N ALA A 318 17.45 48.97 10.98
CA ALA A 318 17.51 49.11 12.45
C ALA A 318 18.62 48.21 13.02
N PRO A 319 19.53 48.75 13.87
CA PRO A 319 20.70 47.99 14.34
C PRO A 319 20.36 46.67 15.04
N GLU A 320 19.21 46.58 15.70
CA GLU A 320 18.75 45.42 16.46
C GLU A 320 18.53 44.20 15.55
N VAL A 321 18.24 44.41 14.26
CA VAL A 321 18.01 43.35 13.29
C VAL A 321 19.29 42.55 13.00
N LEU A 322 20.44 43.22 13.01
CA LEU A 322 21.74 42.67 12.60
C LEU A 322 22.72 42.48 13.76
N ARG A 323 22.56 43.20 14.89
CA ARG A 323 23.52 43.17 16.00
C ARG A 323 23.69 41.75 16.57
N GLY A 324 24.93 41.28 16.57
CA GLY A 324 25.30 39.96 17.11
C GLY A 324 24.76 38.76 16.28
N LYS A 325 24.24 39.01 15.08
CA LYS A 325 23.66 37.99 14.23
C LYS A 325 24.71 37.34 13.33
N ILE A 326 24.39 36.13 12.86
CA ILE A 326 25.09 35.48 11.77
C ILE A 326 24.48 36.04 10.47
N VAL A 327 25.31 36.62 9.63
CA VAL A 327 24.88 37.22 8.37
C VAL A 327 25.33 36.33 7.20
N LEU A 328 24.41 35.99 6.30
CA LEU A 328 24.72 35.39 5.02
C LEU A 328 24.41 36.42 3.92
N VAL A 329 25.39 36.71 3.07
CA VAL A 329 25.20 37.55 1.90
C VAL A 329 24.97 36.66 0.69
N GLY A 330 23.80 36.76 0.08
CA GLY A 330 23.40 35.98 -1.08
C GLY A 330 22.57 36.82 -2.05
N THR A 331 22.04 36.19 -3.07
CA THR A 331 21.23 36.87 -4.08
C THR A 331 19.91 36.13 -4.32
N THR A 332 18.81 36.92 -4.37
CA THR A 332 17.49 36.43 -4.84
C THR A 332 17.03 37.16 -6.10
N ALA A 333 17.82 38.11 -6.61
CA ALA A 333 17.45 38.87 -7.80
C ALA A 333 17.30 37.99 -9.04
N PRO A 334 16.24 38.21 -9.87
CA PRO A 334 16.07 37.52 -11.15
C PRO A 334 17.33 37.70 -12.04
N GLY A 335 17.81 36.60 -12.63
CA GLY A 335 19.03 36.59 -13.46
C GLY A 335 20.35 36.31 -12.71
N LEU A 336 20.36 36.39 -11.38
CA LEU A 336 21.46 35.95 -10.53
C LEU A 336 21.09 34.72 -9.72
N LEU A 337 19.93 34.11 -10.03
CA LEU A 337 19.22 33.12 -9.24
C LEU A 337 20.03 31.82 -9.09
N ASP A 338 20.51 31.56 -7.89
CA ASP A 338 20.81 30.22 -7.41
C ASP A 338 19.53 29.62 -6.78
N LEU A 339 18.56 29.31 -7.64
CA LEU A 339 17.32 28.70 -7.21
C LEU A 339 17.39 27.17 -7.30
N ARG A 340 16.94 26.52 -6.25
CA ARG A 340 16.97 25.06 -6.13
C ARG A 340 15.57 24.52 -5.87
N ALA A 341 15.26 23.37 -6.45
CA ALA A 341 14.11 22.60 -6.03
C ALA A 341 14.42 21.90 -4.70
N THR A 342 13.52 22.05 -3.73
CA THR A 342 13.69 21.51 -2.37
C THR A 342 12.41 20.82 -1.91
N PRO A 343 12.45 19.99 -0.85
CA PRO A 343 11.26 19.39 -0.27
C PRO A 343 10.14 20.38 0.09
N VAL A 344 10.48 21.63 0.36
CA VAL A 344 9.54 22.67 0.84
C VAL A 344 9.07 23.65 -0.23
N GLY A 345 9.64 23.58 -1.42
CA GLY A 345 9.24 24.42 -2.55
C GLY A 345 10.06 24.16 -3.81
N PRO A 346 9.47 24.37 -5.00
CA PRO A 346 10.16 24.16 -6.28
C PRO A 346 11.19 25.26 -6.59
N VAL A 347 11.07 26.40 -5.91
CA VAL A 347 11.93 27.57 -6.05
C VAL A 347 12.36 28.01 -4.67
N PHE A 348 13.63 27.76 -4.32
CA PHE A 348 14.16 28.02 -2.99
C PHE A 348 15.57 28.63 -3.11
N PRO A 349 15.88 29.76 -2.45
CA PRO A 349 17.21 30.41 -2.53
C PRO A 349 18.30 29.54 -1.94
N GLY A 350 19.42 29.36 -2.66
CA GLY A 350 20.56 28.58 -2.19
C GLY A 350 21.13 29.08 -0.87
N VAL A 351 21.19 30.37 -0.67
CA VAL A 351 21.67 30.98 0.59
C VAL A 351 20.83 30.58 1.80
N GLU A 352 19.51 30.36 1.63
CA GLU A 352 18.64 29.95 2.72
C GLU A 352 18.83 28.46 3.06
N ILE A 353 19.40 27.64 2.14
CA ILE A 353 19.82 26.26 2.44
C ILE A 353 20.94 26.28 3.49
N HIS A 354 21.92 27.14 3.32
CA HIS A 354 23.02 27.35 4.29
C HIS A 354 22.50 27.87 5.63
N ALA A 355 21.51 28.78 5.61
CA ALA A 355 20.87 29.29 6.82
C ALA A 355 20.17 28.16 7.60
N ASN A 356 19.41 27.29 6.91
CA ASN A 356 18.77 26.12 7.53
C ASN A 356 19.79 25.15 8.15
N LEU A 357 20.91 24.89 7.46
CA LEU A 357 21.99 24.04 8.00
C LEU A 357 22.63 24.66 9.24
N ILE A 358 22.97 25.97 9.23
CA ILE A 358 23.55 26.66 10.39
C ILE A 358 22.58 26.57 11.58
N ALA A 359 21.31 26.92 11.38
CA ALA A 359 20.29 26.83 12.42
C ALA A 359 20.15 25.40 12.95
N GLY A 360 20.11 24.40 12.06
CA GLY A 360 20.00 22.99 12.43
C GLY A 360 21.19 22.42 13.17
N MET A 361 22.42 22.88 12.84
CA MET A 361 23.64 22.53 13.58
C MET A 361 23.63 23.14 14.98
N LEU A 362 23.19 24.39 15.13
CA LEU A 362 23.06 25.08 16.42
C LEU A 362 21.99 24.45 17.31
N ASP A 363 20.89 23.98 16.72
CA ASP A 363 19.75 23.39 17.43
C ASP A 363 19.88 21.85 17.61
N GLY A 364 20.84 21.18 16.97
CA GLY A 364 20.98 19.73 16.98
C GLY A 364 19.80 19.02 16.30
N THR A 365 19.13 19.65 15.32
CA THR A 365 17.90 19.13 14.70
C THR A 365 18.11 18.43 13.36
N ILE A 366 19.36 18.32 12.91
CA ILE A 366 19.70 17.59 11.69
C ILE A 366 19.34 16.13 11.86
N LYS A 367 18.55 15.61 10.91
CA LYS A 367 18.12 14.20 10.93
C LYS A 367 19.29 13.29 10.58
N GLN A 368 19.36 12.15 11.26
CA GLN A 368 20.42 11.17 11.06
C GLN A 368 19.88 9.92 10.34
N ARG A 369 20.74 9.31 9.55
CA ARG A 369 20.49 8.01 8.93
C ARG A 369 21.63 7.06 9.26
N PRO A 370 21.71 6.59 10.52
CA PRO A 370 22.82 5.77 10.96
C PRO A 370 22.79 4.38 10.28
N PRO A 371 23.94 3.68 10.22
CA PRO A 371 24.09 2.41 9.54
C PRO A 371 23.12 1.32 9.98
N TYR A 372 22.84 1.28 11.29
CA TYR A 372 21.93 0.28 11.86
C TYR A 372 20.49 0.38 11.31
N VAL A 373 20.14 1.50 10.63
CA VAL A 373 18.82 1.67 9.98
C VAL A 373 18.58 0.56 8.95
N VAL A 374 19.61 0.10 8.22
CA VAL A 374 19.47 -1.00 7.25
C VAL A 374 19.09 -2.30 7.98
N GLY A 375 19.76 -2.60 9.07
CA GLY A 375 19.43 -3.76 9.90
C GLY A 375 18.07 -3.66 10.59
N ALA A 376 17.70 -2.46 11.05
CA ALA A 376 16.38 -2.20 11.62
C ALA A 376 15.27 -2.35 10.60
N GLU A 377 15.44 -1.80 9.38
CA GLU A 377 14.49 -1.98 8.27
C GLU A 377 14.33 -3.46 7.94
N PHE A 378 15.43 -4.19 7.75
CA PHE A 378 15.41 -5.62 7.46
C PHE A 378 14.65 -6.41 8.53
N THR A 379 14.95 -6.15 9.81
CA THR A 379 14.30 -6.85 10.94
C THR A 379 12.81 -6.54 11.03
N LEU A 380 12.43 -5.28 10.88
CA LEU A 380 11.02 -4.85 10.88
C LEU A 380 10.24 -5.46 9.72
N LEU A 381 10.80 -5.43 8.50
CA LEU A 381 10.19 -6.06 7.33
C LEU A 381 10.05 -7.57 7.50
N ALA A 382 11.10 -8.24 8.02
CA ALA A 382 11.05 -9.67 8.28
C ALA A 382 9.98 -10.02 9.32
N ALA A 383 9.96 -9.33 10.45
CA ALA A 383 8.99 -9.59 11.52
C ALA A 383 7.55 -9.31 11.08
N ALA A 384 7.27 -8.12 10.55
CA ALA A 384 5.93 -7.74 10.12
C ALA A 384 5.48 -8.57 8.89
N GLY A 385 6.36 -8.75 7.91
CA GLY A 385 6.06 -9.47 6.69
C GLY A 385 5.79 -10.95 6.93
N LEU A 386 6.64 -11.64 7.70
CA LEU A 386 6.42 -13.05 8.03
C LEU A 386 5.18 -13.24 8.91
N ALA A 387 4.96 -12.36 9.91
CA ALA A 387 3.74 -12.41 10.71
C ALA A 387 2.50 -12.29 9.83
N MET A 388 2.46 -11.33 8.91
CA MET A 388 1.33 -11.17 7.98
C MET A 388 1.21 -12.34 7.00
N ALA A 389 2.29 -12.81 6.39
CA ALA A 389 2.29 -13.94 5.47
C ALA A 389 1.76 -15.23 6.11
N LEU A 390 2.03 -15.43 7.41
CA LEU A 390 1.57 -16.59 8.16
C LEU A 390 0.14 -16.42 8.70
N LEU A 391 -0.27 -15.22 9.12
CA LEU A 391 -1.57 -15.00 9.78
C LEU A 391 -2.72 -14.72 8.81
N LEU A 392 -2.51 -13.86 7.80
CA LEU A 392 -3.59 -13.43 6.89
C LEU A 392 -4.34 -14.59 6.20
N PRO A 393 -3.71 -15.71 5.80
CA PRO A 393 -4.41 -16.82 5.17
C PRO A 393 -5.49 -17.50 6.05
N PHE A 394 -5.40 -17.36 7.37
CA PHE A 394 -6.32 -17.99 8.33
C PHE A 394 -7.44 -17.04 8.80
N LEU A 395 -7.38 -15.76 8.45
CA LEU A 395 -8.32 -14.76 8.91
C LEU A 395 -9.45 -14.55 7.90
N SER A 396 -10.63 -14.22 8.40
CA SER A 396 -11.74 -13.78 7.55
C SER A 396 -11.39 -12.47 6.83
N PRO A 397 -12.01 -12.14 5.70
CA PRO A 397 -11.72 -10.91 4.95
C PRO A 397 -11.81 -9.64 5.79
N LEU A 398 -12.84 -9.53 6.64
CA LEU A 398 -13.02 -8.38 7.53
C LEU A 398 -11.87 -8.27 8.55
N VAL A 399 -11.54 -9.38 9.22
CA VAL A 399 -10.46 -9.41 10.23
C VAL A 399 -9.12 -9.14 9.57
N SER A 400 -8.85 -9.70 8.38
CA SER A 400 -7.63 -9.42 7.61
C SER A 400 -7.49 -7.93 7.29
N THR A 401 -8.59 -7.27 6.90
CA THR A 401 -8.60 -5.82 6.64
C THR A 401 -8.30 -5.02 7.90
N LEU A 402 -8.94 -5.36 9.03
CA LEU A 402 -8.72 -4.66 10.31
C LEU A 402 -7.30 -4.85 10.83
N VAL A 403 -6.76 -6.07 10.76
CA VAL A 403 -5.37 -6.38 11.15
C VAL A 403 -4.39 -5.61 10.26
N THR A 404 -4.59 -5.63 8.95
CA THR A 404 -3.73 -4.90 8.01
C THR A 404 -3.73 -3.40 8.30
N LEU A 405 -4.90 -2.82 8.53
CA LEU A 405 -5.04 -1.40 8.89
C LEU A 405 -4.33 -1.09 10.21
N ALA A 406 -4.49 -1.94 11.22
CA ALA A 406 -3.83 -1.77 12.52
C ALA A 406 -2.30 -1.83 12.40
N VAL A 407 -1.77 -2.80 11.65
CA VAL A 407 -0.32 -2.92 11.40
C VAL A 407 0.20 -1.71 10.63
N LEU A 408 -0.52 -1.28 9.58
CA LEU A 408 -0.15 -0.10 8.79
C LEU A 408 -0.10 1.16 9.66
N LEU A 409 -1.13 1.40 10.47
CA LEU A 409 -1.16 2.53 11.40
C LEU A 409 -0.04 2.46 12.43
N ALA A 410 0.26 1.29 12.99
CA ALA A 410 1.35 1.11 13.94
C ALA A 410 2.72 1.41 13.30
N VAL A 411 2.97 0.90 12.09
CA VAL A 411 4.23 1.15 11.35
C VAL A 411 4.38 2.64 11.03
N VAL A 412 3.33 3.30 10.53
CA VAL A 412 3.35 4.74 10.22
C VAL A 412 3.54 5.56 11.49
N ALA A 413 2.78 5.29 12.55
CA ALA A 413 2.88 6.01 13.80
C ALA A 413 4.27 5.89 14.43
N THR A 414 4.82 4.68 14.53
CA THR A 414 6.17 4.44 15.04
C THR A 414 7.20 5.20 14.22
N ASN A 415 7.08 5.15 12.88
CA ASN A 415 8.01 5.84 11.99
C ASN A 415 7.96 7.37 12.18
N VAL A 416 6.76 7.95 12.30
CA VAL A 416 6.60 9.40 12.56
C VAL A 416 7.17 9.79 13.92
N VAL A 417 6.94 9.00 14.98
CA VAL A 417 7.50 9.23 16.31
C VAL A 417 9.03 9.21 16.29
N VAL A 418 9.63 8.19 15.65
CA VAL A 418 11.10 8.06 15.53
C VAL A 418 11.66 9.22 14.70
N PHE A 419 11.00 9.62 13.63
CA PHE A 419 11.42 10.75 12.80
C PHE A 419 11.36 12.08 13.56
N HIS A 420 10.29 12.32 14.31
CA HIS A 420 10.08 13.60 15.00
C HIS A 420 10.94 13.74 16.26
N TYR A 421 10.87 12.76 17.16
CA TYR A 421 11.54 12.81 18.46
C TYR A 421 12.94 12.17 18.47
N GLY A 422 13.12 11.10 17.71
CA GLY A 422 14.42 10.40 17.63
C GLY A 422 15.41 11.02 16.64
N HIS A 423 14.94 11.95 15.80
CA HIS A 423 15.72 12.53 14.70
C HIS A 423 16.33 11.50 13.74
N VAL A 424 15.76 10.29 13.66
CA VAL A 424 16.24 9.20 12.80
C VAL A 424 15.31 9.01 11.60
N VAL A 425 15.90 8.91 10.42
CA VAL A 425 15.19 8.65 9.17
C VAL A 425 15.15 7.13 8.95
N LEU A 426 14.03 6.50 9.32
CA LEU A 426 13.74 5.11 8.99
C LEU A 426 12.98 5.05 7.66
N PRO A 427 13.34 4.12 6.74
CA PRO A 427 12.54 3.85 5.55
C PRO A 427 11.11 3.42 5.92
N LEU A 428 10.12 3.96 5.20
CA LEU A 428 8.70 3.67 5.42
C LEU A 428 8.05 3.06 4.18
N ALA A 429 8.46 3.50 2.99
CA ALA A 429 7.83 3.12 1.73
C ALA A 429 7.87 1.61 1.50
N SER A 430 9.02 0.96 1.78
CA SER A 430 9.19 -0.49 1.66
C SER A 430 8.21 -1.25 2.56
N GLY A 431 8.05 -0.82 3.82
CA GLY A 431 7.14 -1.45 4.78
C GLY A 431 5.68 -1.33 4.38
N VAL A 432 5.26 -0.13 4.01
CA VAL A 432 3.88 0.15 3.56
C VAL A 432 3.56 -0.64 2.29
N ALA A 433 4.46 -0.62 1.29
CA ALA A 433 4.27 -1.34 0.04
C ALA A 433 4.19 -2.85 0.27
N MET A 434 5.07 -3.43 1.09
CA MET A 434 5.03 -4.86 1.43
C MET A 434 3.71 -5.25 2.08
N ILE A 435 3.24 -4.50 3.08
CA ILE A 435 1.97 -4.74 3.77
C ILE A 435 0.80 -4.73 2.78
N LEU A 436 0.74 -3.72 1.89
CA LEU A 436 -0.31 -3.60 0.89
C LEU A 436 -0.28 -4.72 -0.15
N VAL A 437 0.91 -5.12 -0.61
CA VAL A 437 1.07 -6.24 -1.56
C VAL A 437 0.64 -7.56 -0.93
N LEU A 438 1.08 -7.85 0.30
CA LEU A 438 0.68 -9.05 1.04
C LEU A 438 -0.83 -9.13 1.22
N PHE A 439 -1.45 -8.04 1.64
CA PHE A 439 -2.91 -7.95 1.80
C PHE A 439 -3.63 -8.17 0.47
N THR A 440 -3.23 -7.44 -0.58
CA THR A 440 -3.88 -7.51 -1.90
C THR A 440 -3.78 -8.91 -2.50
N LEU A 441 -2.61 -9.54 -2.46
CA LEU A 441 -2.43 -10.90 -2.98
C LEU A 441 -3.21 -11.94 -2.17
N ASN A 442 -3.26 -11.80 -0.83
CA ASN A 442 -4.06 -12.68 0.01
C ASN A 442 -5.56 -12.55 -0.28
N MET A 443 -6.08 -11.32 -0.45
CA MET A 443 -7.48 -11.07 -0.81
C MET A 443 -7.81 -11.56 -2.23
N ALA A 444 -6.94 -11.27 -3.20
CA ALA A 444 -7.11 -11.71 -4.58
C ALA A 444 -7.16 -13.24 -4.67
N TYR A 445 -6.25 -13.93 -4.00
CA TYR A 445 -6.26 -15.39 -3.97
C TYR A 445 -7.56 -15.95 -3.39
N GLY A 446 -8.03 -15.42 -2.26
CA GLY A 446 -9.29 -15.81 -1.64
C GLY A 446 -10.49 -15.59 -2.56
N PHE A 447 -10.55 -14.42 -3.19
CA PHE A 447 -11.66 -14.07 -4.08
C PHE A 447 -11.67 -14.90 -5.39
N PHE A 448 -10.50 -15.01 -6.07
CA PHE A 448 -10.47 -15.65 -7.39
C PHE A 448 -10.37 -17.16 -7.35
N ILE A 449 -9.77 -17.75 -6.35
CA ILE A 449 -9.52 -19.20 -6.30
C ILE A 449 -10.52 -19.89 -5.39
N GLU A 450 -10.74 -19.43 -4.17
CA GLU A 450 -11.66 -20.07 -3.22
C GLU A 450 -13.14 -19.80 -3.57
N ALA A 451 -13.50 -18.58 -3.94
CA ALA A 451 -14.87 -18.24 -4.32
C ALA A 451 -15.31 -18.88 -5.65
N ARG A 452 -14.38 -19.22 -6.57
CA ARG A 452 -14.72 -19.97 -7.78
C ARG A 452 -15.17 -21.40 -7.47
N GLY A 453 -14.51 -22.08 -6.56
CA GLY A 453 -14.89 -23.43 -6.13
C GLY A 453 -16.32 -23.45 -5.56
N MET A 454 -16.67 -22.49 -4.73
CA MET A 454 -18.02 -22.34 -4.18
C MET A 454 -19.07 -22.11 -5.27
N ARG A 455 -18.82 -21.18 -6.21
CA ARG A 455 -19.74 -20.86 -7.31
C ARG A 455 -19.96 -22.05 -8.25
N GLN A 456 -18.93 -22.84 -8.49
CA GLN A 456 -19.03 -24.02 -9.35
C GLN A 456 -19.90 -25.11 -8.71
N ILE A 457 -19.74 -25.37 -7.42
CA ILE A 457 -20.59 -26.32 -6.67
C ILE A 457 -22.03 -25.80 -6.59
N THR A 458 -22.23 -24.53 -6.24
CA THR A 458 -23.57 -23.91 -6.20
C THR A 458 -24.26 -23.95 -7.56
N GLY A 459 -23.52 -23.70 -8.65
CA GLY A 459 -24.07 -23.74 -10.01
C GLY A 459 -24.48 -25.16 -10.45
N LEU A 460 -23.79 -26.20 -10.02
CA LEU A 460 -24.08 -27.59 -10.35
C LEU A 460 -25.28 -28.15 -9.53
N PHE A 461 -25.36 -27.81 -8.27
CA PHE A 461 -26.32 -28.41 -7.34
C PHE A 461 -27.47 -27.51 -6.92
N GLY A 462 -27.33 -26.18 -7.04
CA GLY A 462 -28.32 -25.23 -6.56
C GLY A 462 -29.73 -25.39 -7.16
N GLN A 463 -29.85 -26.09 -8.28
CA GLN A 463 -31.16 -26.43 -8.90
C GLN A 463 -31.79 -27.71 -8.32
N TYR A 464 -30.99 -28.60 -7.74
CA TYR A 464 -31.42 -29.92 -7.29
C TYR A 464 -31.61 -30.02 -5.78
N VAL A 465 -30.82 -29.33 -5.02
CA VAL A 465 -30.80 -29.40 -3.54
C VAL A 465 -30.95 -28.01 -2.89
N PRO A 466 -31.43 -27.93 -1.66
CA PRO A 466 -31.53 -26.69 -0.91
C PRO A 466 -30.17 -25.99 -0.72
N PRO A 467 -30.13 -24.64 -0.61
CA PRO A 467 -28.91 -23.88 -0.43
C PRO A 467 -28.05 -24.33 0.76
N GLU A 468 -28.68 -24.72 1.86
CA GLU A 468 -28.04 -25.19 3.09
C GLU A 468 -27.23 -26.47 2.86
N LEU A 469 -27.76 -27.38 2.06
CA LEU A 469 -27.08 -28.61 1.69
C LEU A 469 -25.92 -28.36 0.72
N VAL A 470 -26.08 -27.41 -0.19
CA VAL A 470 -24.99 -26.97 -1.08
C VAL A 470 -23.84 -26.35 -0.27
N GLU A 471 -24.17 -25.58 0.77
CA GLU A 471 -23.16 -25.00 1.66
C GLU A 471 -22.40 -26.06 2.46
N GLU A 472 -23.09 -27.11 2.92
CA GLU A 472 -22.49 -28.26 3.60
C GLU A 472 -21.57 -29.05 2.66
N MET A 473 -21.97 -29.25 1.43
CA MET A 473 -21.17 -29.89 0.37
C MET A 473 -19.91 -29.07 0.06
N ALA A 474 -20.04 -27.76 0.02
CA ALA A 474 -18.93 -26.84 -0.25
C ALA A 474 -17.88 -26.78 0.88
N LYS A 475 -18.28 -27.01 2.12
CA LYS A 475 -17.35 -27.09 3.27
C LYS A 475 -16.45 -28.32 3.22
N ASN A 476 -16.94 -29.43 2.63
CA ASN A 476 -16.24 -30.71 2.56
C ASN A 476 -16.34 -31.36 1.18
N PRO A 477 -15.83 -30.75 0.09
CA PRO A 477 -16.02 -31.24 -1.28
C PRO A 477 -15.51 -32.67 -1.50
N GLU A 478 -14.48 -33.10 -0.78
CA GLU A 478 -13.86 -34.42 -0.89
C GLU A 478 -14.78 -35.57 -0.39
N ARG A 479 -15.84 -35.25 0.38
CA ARG A 479 -16.82 -36.25 0.86
C ARG A 479 -17.95 -36.48 -0.11
N PHE A 480 -18.13 -35.62 -1.10
CA PHE A 480 -19.26 -35.68 -2.04
C PHE A 480 -18.76 -36.10 -3.44
N ASP A 481 -18.50 -37.42 -3.58
CA ASP A 481 -18.13 -38.00 -4.86
C ASP A 481 -19.39 -38.21 -5.71
N MET A 482 -19.37 -37.68 -6.93
CA MET A 482 -20.45 -37.77 -7.91
C MET A 482 -20.45 -39.10 -8.68
N SER A 483 -19.46 -39.93 -8.45
CA SER A 483 -19.38 -41.25 -9.13
C SER A 483 -20.59 -42.13 -8.82
N PRO A 484 -21.13 -42.86 -9.81
CA PRO A 484 -22.26 -43.75 -9.59
C PRO A 484 -21.94 -44.82 -8.54
N ARG A 485 -22.67 -44.80 -7.42
CA ARG A 485 -22.51 -45.74 -6.31
C ARG A 485 -23.85 -46.39 -5.91
N ALA A 486 -23.80 -47.61 -5.38
CA ALA A 486 -24.96 -48.24 -4.78
C ALA A 486 -25.16 -47.69 -3.36
N GLN A 487 -26.37 -47.23 -3.07
CA GLN A 487 -26.71 -46.66 -1.75
C GLN A 487 -28.18 -46.92 -1.45
N GLU A 488 -28.51 -47.10 -0.18
CA GLU A 488 -29.89 -47.21 0.27
C GLU A 488 -30.52 -45.84 0.33
N LEU A 489 -31.60 -45.61 -0.39
CA LEU A 489 -32.27 -44.33 -0.60
C LEU A 489 -33.79 -44.51 -0.60
N THR A 490 -34.54 -43.43 -0.51
CA THR A 490 -35.97 -43.38 -0.76
C THR A 490 -36.28 -42.50 -1.94
N VAL A 491 -37.10 -42.98 -2.85
CA VAL A 491 -37.52 -42.24 -4.05
C VAL A 491 -39.04 -42.05 -4.04
N LEU A 492 -39.45 -40.89 -4.51
CA LEU A 492 -40.85 -40.50 -4.66
C LEU A 492 -41.14 -40.16 -6.11
N PHE A 493 -42.27 -40.66 -6.60
CA PHE A 493 -42.91 -40.24 -7.85
C PHE A 493 -44.27 -39.64 -7.53
N SER A 494 -44.61 -38.52 -8.14
CA SER A 494 -45.95 -37.94 -8.11
C SER A 494 -46.40 -37.59 -9.50
N ASP A 495 -47.70 -37.78 -9.80
CA ASP A 495 -48.30 -37.44 -11.09
C ASP A 495 -49.69 -36.81 -10.91
N VAL A 496 -50.10 -35.92 -11.83
CA VAL A 496 -51.42 -35.26 -11.77
C VAL A 496 -52.47 -36.13 -12.43
N ARG A 497 -53.50 -36.52 -11.68
CA ARG A 497 -54.57 -37.36 -12.20
C ARG A 497 -55.39 -36.63 -13.28
N GLY A 498 -55.40 -37.19 -14.48
CA GLY A 498 -56.19 -36.66 -15.61
C GLY A 498 -55.65 -35.32 -16.16
N PHE A 499 -54.35 -35.10 -16.08
CA PHE A 499 -53.69 -33.88 -16.57
C PHE A 499 -53.98 -33.58 -18.04
N THR A 500 -54.11 -34.60 -18.90
CA THR A 500 -54.49 -34.44 -20.31
C THR A 500 -55.80 -33.65 -20.46
N THR A 501 -56.85 -34.00 -19.69
CA THR A 501 -58.12 -33.29 -19.68
C THR A 501 -57.99 -31.83 -19.19
N ILE A 502 -57.15 -31.64 -18.15
CA ILE A 502 -56.84 -30.27 -17.63
C ILE A 502 -56.16 -29.44 -18.70
N SER A 503 -55.15 -30.01 -19.37
CA SER A 503 -54.37 -29.32 -20.39
C SER A 503 -55.20 -28.95 -21.63
N GLU A 504 -56.21 -29.73 -21.98
CA GLU A 504 -57.12 -29.43 -23.06
C GLU A 504 -58.18 -28.33 -22.74
N SER A 505 -58.38 -28.06 -21.44
CA SER A 505 -59.35 -27.06 -20.95
C SER A 505 -58.78 -25.66 -20.75
N LEU A 506 -57.46 -25.50 -20.80
CA LEU A 506 -56.75 -24.21 -20.56
C LEU A 506 -56.12 -23.68 -21.86
N SER A 507 -55.98 -22.38 -21.95
CA SER A 507 -55.12 -21.78 -22.96
C SER A 507 -53.66 -22.19 -22.77
N PRO A 508 -52.81 -22.21 -23.83
CA PRO A 508 -51.37 -22.52 -23.67
C PRO A 508 -50.66 -21.63 -22.65
N GLU A 509 -51.03 -20.36 -22.58
CA GLU A 509 -50.49 -19.40 -21.63
C GLU A 509 -50.91 -19.72 -20.21
N ASP A 510 -52.20 -20.01 -19.97
CA ASP A 510 -52.72 -20.37 -18.65
C ASP A 510 -52.18 -21.73 -18.21
N LEU A 511 -52.04 -22.68 -19.11
CA LEU A 511 -51.47 -24.00 -18.84
C LEU A 511 -50.01 -23.86 -18.36
N ALA A 512 -49.21 -22.96 -18.98
CA ALA A 512 -47.83 -22.73 -18.56
C ALA A 512 -47.77 -22.16 -17.13
N VAL A 513 -48.66 -21.20 -16.80
CA VAL A 513 -48.74 -20.65 -15.44
C VAL A 513 -49.21 -21.71 -14.44
N TYR A 514 -50.26 -22.47 -14.81
CA TYR A 514 -50.84 -23.53 -13.99
C TYR A 514 -49.78 -24.58 -13.60
N ILE A 515 -49.06 -25.12 -14.58
CA ILE A 515 -48.03 -26.14 -14.33
C ILE A 515 -46.84 -25.59 -13.55
N ASN A 516 -46.41 -24.36 -13.83
CA ASN A 516 -45.32 -23.74 -13.11
C ASN A 516 -45.67 -23.47 -11.65
N GLU A 517 -46.90 -23.03 -11.34
CA GLU A 517 -47.35 -22.84 -9.95
C GLU A 517 -47.42 -24.19 -9.21
N TYR A 518 -47.94 -25.22 -9.88
CA TYR A 518 -47.98 -26.59 -9.32
C TYR A 518 -46.59 -27.12 -9.05
N LEU A 519 -45.71 -27.14 -10.06
CA LEU A 519 -44.36 -27.69 -9.91
C LEU A 519 -43.57 -26.90 -8.86
N THR A 520 -43.75 -25.59 -8.79
CA THR A 520 -43.10 -24.75 -7.78
C THR A 520 -43.55 -25.11 -6.36
N ALA A 521 -44.86 -25.17 -6.14
CA ALA A 521 -45.42 -25.47 -4.82
C ALA A 521 -44.95 -26.86 -4.32
N MET A 522 -45.02 -27.88 -5.16
CA MET A 522 -44.60 -29.25 -4.82
C MET A 522 -43.09 -29.31 -4.57
N SER A 523 -42.28 -28.62 -5.39
CA SER A 523 -40.82 -28.61 -5.23
C SER A 523 -40.36 -27.91 -3.96
N LEU A 524 -41.05 -26.86 -3.52
CA LEU A 524 -40.78 -26.20 -2.24
C LEU A 524 -41.04 -27.12 -1.05
N VAL A 525 -42.11 -27.92 -1.10
CA VAL A 525 -42.38 -28.94 -0.08
C VAL A 525 -41.24 -29.98 -0.04
N ILE A 526 -40.86 -30.51 -1.18
CA ILE A 526 -39.80 -31.54 -1.28
C ILE A 526 -38.46 -30.99 -0.77
N ARG A 527 -38.05 -29.83 -1.27
CA ARG A 527 -36.67 -29.28 -1.04
C ARG A 527 -36.54 -28.57 0.30
N GLU A 528 -37.44 -27.64 0.59
CA GLU A 528 -37.24 -26.73 1.71
C GLU A 528 -37.82 -27.24 3.02
N ARG A 529 -38.98 -27.94 2.96
CA ARG A 529 -39.58 -28.50 4.18
C ARG A 529 -38.99 -29.87 4.55
N HIS A 530 -38.68 -30.71 3.57
CA HIS A 530 -38.25 -32.09 3.83
C HIS A 530 -36.88 -32.49 3.29
N ARG A 531 -36.04 -31.51 2.87
CA ARG A 531 -34.64 -31.72 2.48
C ARG A 531 -34.44 -32.73 1.34
N GLY A 532 -35.43 -32.92 0.47
CA GLY A 532 -35.35 -33.82 -0.66
C GLY A 532 -34.54 -33.30 -1.81
N THR A 533 -33.94 -34.19 -2.57
CA THR A 533 -33.24 -33.89 -3.82
C THR A 533 -34.24 -34.05 -4.98
N LEU A 534 -34.51 -32.93 -5.67
CA LEU A 534 -35.36 -32.96 -6.85
C LEU A 534 -34.55 -33.51 -8.03
N ASP A 535 -34.98 -34.64 -8.60
CA ASP A 535 -34.31 -35.26 -9.76
C ASP A 535 -34.72 -34.56 -11.07
N LYS A 536 -35.98 -34.72 -11.45
CA LYS A 536 -36.50 -34.15 -12.71
C LYS A 536 -38.03 -34.05 -12.70
N TYR A 537 -38.52 -33.26 -13.65
CA TYR A 537 -39.93 -33.28 -14.05
C TYR A 537 -40.08 -34.13 -15.30
N ILE A 538 -41.16 -34.92 -15.36
CA ILE A 538 -41.51 -35.77 -16.51
C ILE A 538 -42.91 -35.36 -16.93
N GLY A 539 -43.03 -34.26 -17.69
CA GLY A 539 -44.31 -33.59 -17.92
C GLY A 539 -44.85 -32.97 -16.64
N ASP A 540 -46.00 -33.42 -16.16
CA ASP A 540 -46.61 -33.04 -14.89
C ASP A 540 -46.15 -33.90 -13.71
N ALA A 541 -45.40 -34.96 -13.98
CA ALA A 541 -44.85 -35.82 -12.91
C ALA A 541 -43.56 -35.27 -12.32
N ILE A 542 -43.39 -35.48 -11.01
CA ILE A 542 -42.22 -35.10 -10.26
C ILE A 542 -41.49 -36.34 -9.77
N MET A 543 -40.20 -36.39 -9.97
CA MET A 543 -39.32 -37.41 -9.38
C MET A 543 -38.36 -36.76 -8.40
N ALA A 544 -38.34 -37.27 -7.17
CA ALA A 544 -37.45 -36.80 -6.11
C ALA A 544 -36.95 -37.98 -5.27
N PHE A 545 -35.80 -37.76 -4.58
CA PHE A 545 -35.24 -38.78 -3.71
C PHE A 545 -34.56 -38.20 -2.48
N TRP A 546 -34.33 -39.02 -1.44
CA TRP A 546 -33.69 -38.64 -0.17
C TRP A 546 -32.53 -39.59 0.15
N GLY A 547 -31.51 -39.07 0.87
CA GLY A 547 -30.34 -39.83 1.30
C GLY A 547 -29.08 -39.58 0.45
N ALA A 548 -29.21 -38.82 -0.63
CA ALA A 548 -28.11 -38.38 -1.47
C ALA A 548 -28.46 -37.03 -2.16
N PRO A 549 -27.49 -36.18 -2.53
CA PRO A 549 -26.03 -36.31 -2.33
C PRO A 549 -25.59 -36.22 -0.88
N VAL A 550 -26.40 -35.61 -0.01
CA VAL A 550 -26.14 -35.50 1.43
C VAL A 550 -26.77 -36.72 2.11
N PRO A 551 -26.02 -37.48 2.93
CA PRO A 551 -26.53 -38.59 3.67
C PRO A 551 -27.65 -38.16 4.64
N ASP A 552 -28.77 -38.85 4.60
CA ASP A 552 -29.92 -38.65 5.48
C ASP A 552 -30.34 -39.99 6.07
N PRO A 553 -30.06 -40.30 7.35
CA PRO A 553 -30.48 -41.53 7.98
C PRO A 553 -32.01 -41.73 8.06
N GLU A 554 -32.75 -40.62 8.08
CA GLU A 554 -34.23 -40.61 8.18
C GLU A 554 -34.90 -40.41 6.81
N HIS A 555 -34.20 -40.70 5.72
CA HIS A 555 -34.68 -40.52 4.36
C HIS A 555 -36.08 -41.16 4.07
N PRO A 556 -36.48 -42.32 4.64
CA PRO A 556 -37.83 -42.85 4.44
C PRO A 556 -38.90 -41.99 5.12
N GLN A 557 -38.62 -41.55 6.33
CA GLN A 557 -39.50 -40.70 7.13
C GLN A 557 -39.77 -39.35 6.43
N HIS A 558 -38.70 -38.67 6.00
CA HIS A 558 -38.79 -37.40 5.30
C HIS A 558 -39.56 -37.52 3.98
N ALA A 559 -39.34 -38.58 3.23
CA ALA A 559 -40.05 -38.81 1.96
C ALA A 559 -41.55 -39.01 2.17
N VAL A 560 -41.98 -39.74 3.21
CA VAL A 560 -43.39 -39.95 3.49
C VAL A 560 -44.05 -38.68 4.04
N LEU A 561 -43.37 -37.95 4.91
CA LEU A 561 -43.88 -36.65 5.38
C LEU A 561 -43.99 -35.64 4.23
N ALA A 562 -43.03 -35.63 3.30
CA ALA A 562 -43.12 -34.82 2.09
C ALA A 562 -44.35 -35.19 1.24
N ALA A 563 -44.65 -36.47 1.09
CA ALA A 563 -45.82 -36.93 0.35
C ALA A 563 -47.13 -36.45 1.00
N LEU A 564 -47.25 -36.52 2.33
CA LEU A 564 -48.40 -36.01 3.09
C LEU A 564 -48.54 -34.49 2.94
N ASP A 565 -47.47 -33.74 3.10
CA ASP A 565 -47.47 -32.29 2.95
C ASP A 565 -47.75 -31.84 1.49
N MET A 566 -47.30 -32.62 0.50
CA MET A 566 -47.63 -32.37 -0.91
C MET A 566 -49.15 -32.49 -1.16
N GLN A 567 -49.88 -33.46 -0.52
CA GLN A 567 -51.33 -33.55 -0.60
C GLN A 567 -52.02 -32.33 0.04
N ALA A 568 -51.54 -31.91 1.20
CA ALA A 568 -52.03 -30.70 1.87
C ALA A 568 -51.83 -29.43 1.03
N GLU A 569 -50.64 -29.29 0.42
CA GLU A 569 -50.31 -28.14 -0.45
C GLU A 569 -51.14 -28.18 -1.75
N ALA A 570 -51.40 -29.39 -2.31
CA ALA A 570 -52.27 -29.55 -3.48
C ALA A 570 -53.70 -29.10 -3.17
N ALA A 571 -54.23 -29.41 -1.96
CA ALA A 571 -55.54 -28.92 -1.53
C ALA A 571 -55.57 -27.38 -1.41
N ALA A 572 -54.55 -26.79 -0.85
CA ALA A 572 -54.38 -25.33 -0.75
C ALA A 572 -54.29 -24.65 -2.12
N LEU A 573 -53.51 -25.25 -3.06
CA LEU A 573 -53.34 -24.73 -4.40
C LEU A 573 -54.66 -24.86 -5.21
N ASN A 574 -55.43 -25.95 -5.03
CA ASN A 574 -56.72 -26.11 -5.64
C ASN A 574 -57.75 -25.03 -5.22
N ALA A 575 -57.69 -24.56 -3.99
CA ALA A 575 -58.52 -23.42 -3.55
C ALA A 575 -58.18 -22.13 -4.35
N LYS A 576 -56.90 -21.89 -4.62
CA LYS A 576 -56.42 -20.75 -5.43
C LYS A 576 -56.83 -20.91 -6.90
N PHE A 577 -56.67 -22.09 -7.49
CA PHE A 577 -57.04 -22.35 -8.87
C PHE A 577 -58.56 -22.24 -9.11
N LYS A 578 -59.35 -22.73 -8.18
CA LYS A 578 -60.82 -22.59 -8.20
C LYS A 578 -61.22 -21.11 -8.17
N ALA A 579 -60.57 -20.28 -7.35
CA ALA A 579 -60.84 -18.85 -7.28
C ALA A 579 -60.51 -18.10 -8.61
N ARG A 580 -59.62 -18.65 -9.44
CA ARG A 580 -59.28 -18.14 -10.78
C ARG A 580 -60.17 -18.76 -11.89
N GLY A 581 -61.08 -19.64 -11.55
CA GLY A 581 -61.92 -20.37 -12.54
C GLY A 581 -61.17 -21.51 -13.25
N TRP A 582 -60.02 -21.93 -12.75
CA TRP A 582 -59.25 -23.02 -13.31
C TRP A 582 -59.69 -24.38 -12.75
N PRO A 583 -59.46 -25.48 -13.50
CA PRO A 583 -59.80 -26.82 -13.02
C PRO A 583 -58.97 -27.22 -11.81
N THR A 584 -59.61 -27.96 -10.90
CA THR A 584 -58.91 -28.57 -9.77
C THR A 584 -58.24 -29.87 -10.18
N PHE A 585 -57.20 -30.26 -9.48
CA PHE A 585 -56.43 -31.44 -9.72
C PHE A 585 -56.29 -32.34 -8.48
N LYS A 586 -55.99 -33.59 -8.70
CA LYS A 586 -55.55 -34.52 -7.66
C LYS A 586 -54.19 -35.07 -8.05
N ILE A 587 -53.37 -35.40 -7.09
CA ILE A 587 -52.05 -36.03 -7.33
C ILE A 587 -52.04 -37.45 -6.75
N GLY A 588 -51.42 -38.36 -7.48
CA GLY A 588 -51.07 -39.71 -7.00
C GLY A 588 -49.57 -39.69 -6.63
N ILE A 589 -49.24 -40.29 -5.48
CA ILE A 589 -47.85 -40.33 -5.02
C ILE A 589 -47.44 -41.78 -4.69
N GLY A 590 -46.30 -42.21 -5.25
CA GLY A 590 -45.68 -43.50 -4.93
C GLY A 590 -44.32 -43.32 -4.27
N VAL A 591 -44.10 -43.91 -3.09
CA VAL A 591 -42.82 -43.83 -2.37
C VAL A 591 -42.25 -45.22 -2.11
N ASN A 592 -40.97 -45.40 -2.40
CA ASN A 592 -40.31 -46.67 -2.10
C ASN A 592 -38.85 -46.49 -1.67
N SER A 593 -38.43 -47.31 -0.71
CA SER A 593 -37.06 -47.34 -0.18
C SER A 593 -36.33 -48.60 -0.65
N GLY A 594 -35.03 -48.49 -0.86
CA GLY A 594 -34.21 -49.64 -1.20
C GLY A 594 -32.83 -49.26 -1.75
N VAL A 595 -32.05 -50.26 -2.10
CA VAL A 595 -30.75 -50.05 -2.71
C VAL A 595 -30.93 -49.57 -4.15
N MET A 596 -30.37 -48.41 -4.47
CA MET A 596 -30.40 -47.79 -5.77
C MET A 596 -29.00 -47.35 -6.16
N ARG A 597 -28.76 -47.15 -7.44
CA ARG A 597 -27.55 -46.56 -7.95
C ARG A 597 -27.76 -45.07 -8.08
N VAL A 598 -26.96 -44.26 -7.37
CA VAL A 598 -27.03 -42.80 -7.38
C VAL A 598 -25.72 -42.19 -7.85
N GLY A 599 -25.75 -41.15 -8.66
CA GLY A 599 -24.58 -40.45 -9.16
C GLY A 599 -24.81 -39.76 -10.49
N ASP A 600 -23.74 -39.22 -11.08
CA ASP A 600 -23.76 -38.59 -12.40
C ASP A 600 -23.86 -39.66 -13.49
N MET A 601 -25.06 -39.85 -14.05
CA MET A 601 -25.39 -40.88 -15.02
C MET A 601 -25.97 -40.29 -16.30
N GLY A 602 -25.72 -40.94 -17.43
CA GLY A 602 -26.22 -40.51 -18.74
C GLY A 602 -25.22 -40.74 -19.87
N SER A 603 -25.46 -40.07 -20.99
CA SER A 603 -24.60 -40.12 -22.17
C SER A 603 -23.45 -39.12 -22.09
N ARG A 604 -22.53 -39.16 -23.07
CA ARG A 604 -21.46 -38.13 -23.20
C ARG A 604 -22.02 -36.71 -23.48
N ILE A 605 -23.25 -36.62 -23.99
CA ILE A 605 -23.88 -35.35 -24.40
C ILE A 605 -24.76 -34.79 -23.27
N ARG A 606 -25.44 -35.68 -22.50
CA ARG A 606 -26.35 -35.28 -21.43
C ARG A 606 -26.14 -36.17 -20.23
N ARG A 607 -25.71 -35.60 -19.13
CA ARG A 607 -25.60 -36.24 -17.82
C ARG A 607 -26.53 -35.57 -16.84
N ALA A 608 -26.97 -36.29 -15.85
CA ALA A 608 -27.73 -35.77 -14.72
C ALA A 608 -27.38 -36.56 -13.46
N TYR A 609 -27.38 -35.90 -12.33
CA TYR A 609 -27.32 -36.56 -11.05
C TYR A 609 -28.70 -37.18 -10.77
N THR A 610 -28.78 -38.47 -10.77
CA THR A 610 -30.07 -39.20 -10.74
C THR A 610 -29.93 -40.54 -10.02
N VAL A 611 -31.06 -41.21 -9.78
CA VAL A 611 -31.14 -42.54 -9.21
C VAL A 611 -31.68 -43.53 -10.21
N MET A 612 -31.15 -44.77 -10.20
CA MET A 612 -31.60 -45.88 -11.05
C MET A 612 -31.61 -47.19 -10.27
N GLY A 613 -32.54 -48.06 -10.57
CA GLY A 613 -32.62 -49.40 -9.95
C GLY A 613 -34.04 -49.94 -9.88
N ASP A 614 -34.16 -51.19 -9.45
CA ASP A 614 -35.47 -51.85 -9.30
C ASP A 614 -36.37 -51.16 -8.28
N ALA A 615 -35.77 -50.65 -7.18
CA ALA A 615 -36.50 -49.88 -6.17
C ALA A 615 -37.09 -48.56 -6.71
N VAL A 616 -36.41 -47.93 -7.69
CA VAL A 616 -36.92 -46.73 -8.39
C VAL A 616 -38.11 -47.08 -9.28
N ASN A 617 -38.02 -48.18 -10.04
CA ASN A 617 -39.09 -48.64 -10.88
C ASN A 617 -40.33 -49.06 -10.06
N LEU A 618 -40.10 -49.63 -8.85
CA LEU A 618 -41.20 -49.95 -7.95
C LEU A 618 -41.96 -48.71 -7.48
N ALA A 619 -41.26 -47.63 -7.08
CA ALA A 619 -41.90 -46.38 -6.67
C ALA A 619 -42.77 -45.77 -7.77
N SER A 620 -42.27 -45.74 -9.02
CA SER A 620 -43.06 -45.30 -10.19
C SER A 620 -44.32 -46.14 -10.42
N ARG A 621 -44.22 -47.46 -10.19
CA ARG A 621 -45.40 -48.36 -10.31
C ARG A 621 -46.40 -48.18 -9.16
N LEU A 622 -45.90 -47.91 -7.94
CA LEU A 622 -46.76 -47.59 -6.79
C LEU A 622 -47.55 -46.31 -7.06
N GLU A 623 -46.97 -45.31 -7.66
CA GLU A 623 -47.68 -44.10 -8.09
C GLU A 623 -48.79 -44.50 -9.07
N GLY A 624 -48.48 -45.26 -10.14
CA GLY A 624 -49.44 -45.61 -11.17
C GLY A 624 -50.66 -46.42 -10.67
N ILE A 625 -50.54 -47.26 -9.60
CA ILE A 625 -51.63 -48.00 -9.02
C ILE A 625 -52.46 -47.24 -7.98
N THR A 626 -52.03 -45.98 -7.57
CA THR A 626 -52.82 -45.17 -6.65
C THR A 626 -54.29 -45.00 -7.11
N LYS A 627 -54.48 -44.86 -8.41
CA LYS A 627 -55.79 -44.70 -9.01
C LYS A 627 -56.66 -45.95 -8.85
N GLN A 628 -56.07 -47.15 -8.90
CA GLN A 628 -56.79 -48.40 -8.82
C GLN A 628 -57.27 -48.64 -7.38
N TYR A 629 -56.49 -48.32 -6.40
CA TYR A 629 -56.83 -48.50 -4.98
C TYR A 629 -57.60 -47.31 -4.37
N GLY A 630 -57.78 -46.24 -5.13
CA GLY A 630 -58.45 -45.02 -4.63
C GLY A 630 -57.64 -44.28 -3.54
N ALA A 631 -56.35 -44.61 -3.38
CA ALA A 631 -55.47 -44.05 -2.42
C ALA A 631 -54.65 -42.89 -3.06
N ASP A 632 -54.41 -41.80 -2.33
CA ASP A 632 -53.66 -40.64 -2.84
C ASP A 632 -52.16 -40.84 -2.70
N ILE A 633 -51.70 -41.62 -1.70
CA ILE A 633 -50.31 -41.98 -1.48
C ILE A 633 -50.21 -43.51 -1.30
N ILE A 634 -49.27 -44.14 -1.99
CA ILE A 634 -48.94 -45.56 -1.78
C ILE A 634 -47.45 -45.70 -1.50
N ILE A 635 -47.11 -46.37 -0.39
CA ILE A 635 -45.74 -46.69 -0.02
C ILE A 635 -45.47 -48.16 -0.06
N GLY A 636 -44.26 -48.59 -0.43
CA GLY A 636 -43.82 -49.96 -0.40
C GLY A 636 -43.51 -50.48 1.01
N GLU A 637 -43.54 -51.82 1.18
CA GLU A 637 -43.22 -52.49 2.44
C GLU A 637 -41.85 -52.08 3.02
N ALA A 638 -40.85 -51.92 2.16
CA ALA A 638 -39.50 -51.48 2.56
C ALA A 638 -39.47 -50.06 3.19
N THR A 639 -40.33 -49.17 2.72
CA THR A 639 -40.52 -47.81 3.31
C THR A 639 -41.30 -47.93 4.62
N ARG A 640 -42.40 -48.67 4.63
CA ARG A 640 -43.24 -48.84 5.83
C ARG A 640 -42.45 -49.34 7.05
N ASN A 641 -41.52 -50.29 6.82
CA ASN A 641 -40.73 -50.92 7.88
C ASN A 641 -39.65 -49.99 8.47
N ARG A 642 -39.44 -48.80 7.86
CA ARG A 642 -38.40 -47.84 8.27
C ARG A 642 -38.97 -46.49 8.75
N ILE A 643 -40.28 -46.36 8.79
CA ILE A 643 -40.94 -45.15 9.32
C ILE A 643 -41.58 -45.46 10.68
N SER A 644 -41.65 -44.43 11.50
CA SER A 644 -42.30 -44.52 12.82
C SER A 644 -43.22 -43.34 13.04
N GLY A 645 -44.21 -43.47 13.94
CA GLY A 645 -45.14 -42.38 14.28
C GLY A 645 -46.06 -41.91 13.16
N ILE A 646 -46.19 -42.73 12.07
CA ILE A 646 -47.13 -42.48 10.98
C ILE A 646 -48.12 -43.66 10.92
N VAL A 647 -49.40 -43.36 10.97
CA VAL A 647 -50.47 -44.34 10.83
C VAL A 647 -50.55 -44.73 9.37
N CYS A 648 -50.48 -46.04 9.12
CA CYS A 648 -50.59 -46.61 7.78
C CYS A 648 -51.66 -47.70 7.71
N ARG A 649 -52.45 -47.71 6.62
CA ARG A 649 -53.39 -48.72 6.26
C ARG A 649 -52.73 -49.67 5.27
N GLU A 650 -52.78 -51.00 5.52
CA GLU A 650 -52.36 -51.95 4.51
C GLU A 650 -53.44 -52.06 3.43
N LEU A 651 -53.10 -51.89 2.17
CA LEU A 651 -54.04 -51.94 1.06
C LEU A 651 -54.15 -53.33 0.49
N ASP A 652 -53.00 -53.90 0.10
CA ASP A 652 -52.97 -55.21 -0.56
C ASP A 652 -51.54 -55.76 -0.66
N ARG A 653 -51.39 -56.93 -1.26
CA ARG A 653 -50.15 -57.47 -1.77
C ARG A 653 -50.19 -57.56 -3.28
N VAL A 654 -49.44 -56.80 -3.97
CA VAL A 654 -49.49 -56.67 -5.41
C VAL A 654 -48.31 -57.31 -6.08
N ARG A 655 -48.53 -58.06 -7.12
CA ARG A 655 -47.48 -58.52 -8.01
C ARG A 655 -47.26 -57.46 -9.09
N VAL A 656 -46.21 -56.59 -8.90
CA VAL A 656 -45.91 -55.60 -9.90
C VAL A 656 -45.15 -56.22 -11.08
N LYS A 657 -45.41 -55.75 -12.31
CA LYS A 657 -44.80 -56.28 -13.53
C LYS A 657 -43.28 -56.38 -13.40
N GLY A 658 -42.72 -57.62 -13.50
CA GLY A 658 -41.29 -57.89 -13.39
C GLY A 658 -40.81 -58.30 -11.98
N LYS A 659 -41.70 -58.47 -10.99
CA LYS A 659 -41.40 -59.14 -9.71
C LYS A 659 -42.25 -60.46 -9.61
N GLU A 660 -41.56 -61.53 -9.21
CA GLU A 660 -42.24 -62.82 -9.01
C GLU A 660 -42.93 -62.85 -7.65
N GLU A 661 -42.34 -62.18 -6.63
CA GLU A 661 -42.92 -62.12 -5.29
C GLU A 661 -43.87 -60.93 -5.13
N PRO A 662 -45.03 -61.03 -4.54
CA PRO A 662 -45.94 -59.95 -4.25
C PRO A 662 -45.37 -59.05 -3.13
N VAL A 663 -45.42 -57.74 -3.31
CA VAL A 663 -45.00 -56.74 -2.36
C VAL A 663 -46.21 -56.15 -1.65
N ALA A 664 -46.15 -56.06 -0.31
CA ALA A 664 -47.21 -55.43 0.45
C ALA A 664 -47.15 -53.89 0.23
N ILE A 665 -48.30 -53.27 0.04
CA ILE A 665 -48.45 -51.82 -0.20
C ILE A 665 -49.31 -51.20 0.89
N TYR A 666 -48.97 -50.03 1.28
CA TYR A 666 -49.56 -49.27 2.39
C TYR A 666 -49.95 -47.88 1.97
N GLU A 667 -51.02 -47.37 2.58
CA GLU A 667 -51.38 -45.94 2.51
C GLU A 667 -51.01 -45.23 3.83
N PRO A 668 -50.15 -44.26 3.83
CA PRO A 668 -49.92 -43.42 4.99
C PRO A 668 -51.04 -42.40 5.11
N LEU A 669 -51.66 -42.31 6.30
CA LEU A 669 -52.83 -41.46 6.56
C LEU A 669 -52.42 -40.17 7.31
N GLY A 670 -51.40 -40.22 8.14
CA GLY A 670 -50.91 -39.06 8.89
C GLY A 670 -50.11 -39.45 10.14
N PRO A 671 -49.52 -38.46 10.84
CA PRO A 671 -48.84 -38.70 12.11
C PRO A 671 -49.78 -39.29 13.17
N GLU A 672 -49.23 -40.12 14.07
CA GLU A 672 -49.96 -40.59 15.23
C GLU A 672 -50.49 -39.41 16.05
N GLY A 673 -51.84 -39.41 16.30
CA GLY A 673 -52.53 -38.30 16.97
C GLY A 673 -53.18 -37.26 16.03
N ALA A 674 -52.89 -37.27 14.74
CA ALA A 674 -53.59 -36.48 13.73
C ALA A 674 -54.74 -37.22 13.06
N VAL A 675 -54.77 -38.59 13.16
CA VAL A 675 -55.82 -39.48 12.65
C VAL A 675 -56.87 -39.62 13.74
N ASP A 676 -58.16 -39.46 13.39
CA ASP A 676 -59.24 -39.51 14.39
C ASP A 676 -59.51 -40.97 14.87
N ALA A 677 -60.20 -41.06 16.02
CA ALA A 677 -60.44 -42.36 16.64
C ALA A 677 -61.40 -43.26 15.81
N ALA A 678 -62.29 -42.69 15.00
CA ALA A 678 -63.19 -43.46 14.12
C ALA A 678 -62.39 -44.04 12.94
N GLU A 679 -61.51 -43.31 12.37
CA GLU A 679 -60.66 -43.78 11.29
C GLU A 679 -59.66 -44.83 11.78
N LEU A 680 -59.12 -44.74 12.99
CA LEU A 680 -58.32 -45.83 13.60
C LEU A 680 -59.11 -47.13 13.82
N GLU A 681 -60.37 -47.08 14.19
CA GLU A 681 -61.23 -48.25 14.30
C GLU A 681 -61.54 -48.84 12.90
N GLU A 682 -61.78 -48.02 11.89
CA GLU A 682 -61.96 -48.48 10.51
C GLU A 682 -60.69 -49.18 10.00
N ILE A 683 -59.50 -48.71 10.29
CA ILE A 683 -58.24 -49.34 9.94
C ILE A 683 -58.13 -50.74 10.62
N LYS A 684 -58.52 -50.88 11.87
CA LYS A 684 -58.50 -52.13 12.57
C LYS A 684 -59.44 -53.11 11.91
N LEU A 685 -60.68 -52.74 11.59
CA LEU A 685 -61.67 -53.54 10.89
C LEU A 685 -61.15 -53.92 9.48
N TRP A 686 -60.58 -52.97 8.76
CA TRP A 686 -59.96 -53.21 7.45
C TRP A 686 -58.87 -54.29 7.53
N ASN A 687 -57.95 -54.13 8.45
CA ASN A 687 -56.84 -55.08 8.62
C ASN A 687 -57.36 -56.50 9.04
N GLN A 688 -58.46 -56.58 9.77
CA GLN A 688 -59.11 -57.83 10.13
C GLN A 688 -59.73 -58.45 8.91
N ALA A 689 -60.47 -57.69 8.11
CA ALA A 689 -61.09 -58.17 6.88
C ALA A 689 -60.02 -58.64 5.88
N LEU A 690 -58.91 -57.94 5.77
CA LEU A 690 -57.79 -58.30 4.89
C LEU A 690 -57.15 -59.65 5.31
N ARG A 691 -57.05 -59.88 6.61
CA ARG A 691 -56.60 -61.18 7.14
C ARG A 691 -57.54 -62.33 6.80
N TYR A 692 -58.86 -62.17 6.97
CA TYR A 692 -59.83 -63.15 6.58
C TYR A 692 -59.81 -63.42 5.07
N TYR A 693 -59.77 -62.35 4.27
CA TYR A 693 -59.65 -62.47 2.82
C TYR A 693 -58.44 -63.30 2.39
N ARG A 694 -57.29 -63.12 3.05
CA ARG A 694 -56.03 -63.84 2.76
C ARG A 694 -56.06 -65.28 3.33
N GLY A 695 -56.78 -65.49 4.41
CA GLY A 695 -56.94 -66.77 5.00
C GLY A 695 -57.92 -67.73 4.25
N GLN A 696 -58.62 -67.12 3.24
CA GLN A 696 -59.73 -67.85 2.52
C GLN A 696 -60.84 -68.31 3.44
N ASP A 697 -61.05 -67.58 4.58
CA ASP A 697 -62.16 -67.83 5.51
C ASP A 697 -63.41 -66.99 5.17
#